data_cdb6668a455c22aa5fc1a8fbf6bab08e
#
_entry.id   cdb6668a455c22aa5fc1a8fbf6bab08e
#
_cell.length_a   1.000
_cell.length_b   1.000
_cell.length_c   1.000
_cell.angle_alpha   90.00
_cell.angle_beta   90.00
_cell.angle_gamma   90.00
#
_symmetry.space_group_name_H-M   'P 1'
#
loop_
_entity.id
_entity.type
_entity.pdbx_description
1 polymer ?
#
loop_
_entity_poly.entity_id
_entity_poly.type
_entity_poly.pdbx_seq_one_letter_code
_entity_poly.pdbx_strand_id
1 'polypeptide(L)'
;GLATCMLILLYVRDELSYDRYNTNADRICRVNNEIRFGDNYFDLAVTPALQGSAMVREMPQVQQYARLRWHGSIFVRKGNENIREGRVGYADSSLFDVFTLPMIEGDPRTALKEYHSLVVTETIAKKYFNSTDVVGKTMLVNDTGNYKITGVIKDIPKQSHFNFDFFVPMMENEGANDDNWLSENWNTYVLLRKNTDVKQVEAQLNPLMNRHIGPQLQSIVNKSLDDFEKSGGYIRASLTPLTAIHLHSNKTAELDANGNIQFVYIFSAIALLILLIACVNFMNLSTARSSNRSKEVGVRKVLGSLRKNLVQQFLTELFLVSVFALVVAIVSAWLLLPSFNQLSGKDIHPATLFQPKMIISLLALMFIVGLLAGSYPAFFLSSFQPVDVLKGKLAGGFKRSWLRNSLVVVQFVISIVLIFGTIVIYRQLSYIHSKDLGFNRSQVLTINHTDMLGDRAITFRNELLQISGVRNATMSCFTPVNFARNNNTYFTSTALNPATGIGMQSWTVDENYIPALGMKILQGRNFSTQFASDSTGIIINEAAAKFLASKDLLNKKLYTPRDLHSKDIDEYHIIGVIKNFNFSSLRDVVTPLALFFGKSNGNISVQINSANIPDVIARIKDKWKTIAPSQAFDYSFMDDDFNKLYTTEQRTGQIFITFAVLAILIASLGLFGLITYAAEQRVKEVGIRKVLGASLRNIAGMLSKDFLKLVLIASFIAFPVAW
;
A
#
# COMPACT_ATOMS: atom_id res chain seq x y z
N GLY A 1 -6.03 -7.85 25.44
CA GLY A 1 -6.16 -6.40 25.17
C GLY A 1 -4.81 -5.71 25.06
N LEU A 2 -3.96 -5.73 26.10
CA LEU A 2 -2.65 -5.08 26.09
C LEU A 2 -1.74 -5.63 24.97
N ALA A 3 -1.64 -6.95 24.80
CA ALA A 3 -0.81 -7.56 23.76
C ALA A 3 -1.28 -7.12 22.34
N THR A 4 -2.57 -7.10 22.13
CA THR A 4 -3.17 -6.65 20.84
C THR A 4 -2.84 -5.18 20.58
N CYS A 5 -2.99 -4.31 21.59
CA CYS A 5 -2.62 -2.90 21.47
C CYS A 5 -1.13 -2.72 21.19
N MET A 6 -0.26 -3.55 21.79
CA MET A 6 1.18 -3.51 21.52
C MET A 6 1.51 -3.85 20.07
N LEU A 7 0.90 -4.87 19.49
CA LEU A 7 1.10 -5.24 18.08
C LEU A 7 0.62 -4.13 17.15
N ILE A 8 -0.53 -3.51 17.44
CA ILE A 8 -1.01 -2.37 16.66
C ILE A 8 -0.08 -1.16 16.80
N LEU A 9 0.41 -0.86 18.00
CA LEU A 9 1.36 0.24 18.23
C LEU A 9 2.68 0.02 17.48
N LEU A 10 3.17 -1.22 17.41
CA LEU A 10 4.34 -1.57 16.62
C LEU A 10 4.10 -1.32 15.14
N TYR A 11 2.93 -1.71 14.61
CA TYR A 11 2.55 -1.45 13.23
C TYR A 11 2.45 0.05 12.93
N VAL A 12 1.72 0.80 13.76
CA VAL A 12 1.57 2.26 13.61
C VAL A 12 2.92 2.97 13.66
N ARG A 13 3.80 2.55 14.57
CA ARG A 13 5.16 3.09 14.67
C ARG A 13 5.98 2.78 13.43
N ASP A 14 5.88 1.56 12.90
CA ASP A 14 6.55 1.16 11.67
C ASP A 14 6.11 2.04 10.50
N GLU A 15 4.79 2.20 10.29
CA GLU A 15 4.22 3.07 9.26
C GLU A 15 4.67 4.54 9.38
N LEU A 16 4.77 5.07 10.59
CA LEU A 16 5.19 6.45 10.85
C LEU A 16 6.71 6.66 10.80
N SER A 17 7.49 5.57 10.69
CA SER A 17 8.96 5.61 10.72
C SER A 17 9.61 5.67 9.34
N TYR A 18 8.82 5.61 8.26
CA TYR A 18 9.35 5.61 6.90
C TYR A 18 10.25 6.81 6.63
N ASP A 19 11.36 6.52 5.96
CA ASP A 19 12.40 7.47 5.50
C ASP A 19 13.10 8.28 6.60
N ARG A 20 12.74 8.10 7.88
CA ARG A 20 13.34 8.81 9.02
C ARG A 20 14.75 8.32 9.36
N TYR A 21 15.25 7.28 8.71
CA TYR A 21 16.63 6.84 8.81
C TYR A 21 17.61 7.81 8.10
N ASN A 22 17.10 8.63 7.18
CA ASN A 22 17.91 9.63 6.50
C ASN A 22 18.26 10.79 7.44
N THR A 23 19.54 11.10 7.55
CA THR A 23 20.05 12.19 8.42
C THR A 23 19.42 13.55 8.07
N ASN A 24 19.14 13.76 6.79
CA ASN A 24 18.58 14.98 6.23
C ASN A 24 17.08 14.86 5.91
N ALA A 25 16.36 13.90 6.50
CA ALA A 25 14.96 13.60 6.16
C ALA A 25 14.05 14.83 6.14
N ASP A 26 14.25 15.76 7.07
CA ASP A 26 13.45 17.00 7.19
C ASP A 26 13.77 18.06 6.12
N ARG A 27 14.84 17.88 5.34
CA ARG A 27 15.31 18.80 4.31
C ARG A 27 15.23 18.23 2.89
N ILE A 28 14.93 16.95 2.77
CA ILE A 28 14.76 16.29 1.47
C ILE A 28 13.29 16.41 1.06
N CYS A 29 13.07 16.88 -0.16
CA CYS A 29 11.75 16.90 -0.76
C CYS A 29 11.80 16.23 -2.12
N ARG A 30 10.74 15.48 -2.46
CA ARG A 30 10.50 15.02 -3.82
C ARG A 30 9.80 16.09 -4.61
N VAL A 31 10.25 16.31 -5.83
CA VAL A 31 9.59 17.20 -6.80
C VAL A 31 8.51 16.39 -7.53
N ASN A 32 7.33 16.95 -7.65
CA ASN A 32 6.20 16.35 -8.36
C ASN A 32 5.67 17.33 -9.38
N ASN A 33 5.06 16.82 -10.45
CA ASN A 33 4.40 17.63 -11.44
C ASN A 33 2.93 17.26 -11.58
N GLU A 34 2.11 18.27 -11.72
CA GLU A 34 0.68 18.18 -11.94
C GLU A 34 0.38 18.79 -13.32
N ILE A 35 -0.19 17.99 -14.19
CA ILE A 35 -0.41 18.37 -15.59
C ILE A 35 -1.88 18.27 -15.89
N ARG A 36 -2.44 19.34 -16.43
CA ARG A 36 -3.76 19.34 -17.03
C ARG A 36 -3.68 19.75 -18.50
N PHE A 37 -4.23 18.89 -19.34
CA PHE A 37 -4.25 19.09 -20.78
C PHE A 37 -5.65 18.72 -21.29
N GLY A 38 -6.46 19.73 -21.63
CA GLY A 38 -7.87 19.54 -21.86
C GLY A 38 -8.58 18.95 -20.64
N ASP A 39 -9.29 17.84 -20.85
CA ASP A 39 -9.96 17.09 -19.77
C ASP A 39 -9.04 16.08 -19.06
N ASN A 40 -7.82 15.90 -19.54
CA ASN A 40 -6.86 14.99 -18.92
C ASN A 40 -6.17 15.67 -17.74
N TYR A 41 -6.05 14.92 -16.64
CA TYR A 41 -5.39 15.32 -15.41
C TYR A 41 -4.41 14.26 -14.97
N PHE A 42 -3.15 14.65 -14.75
CA PHE A 42 -2.08 13.78 -14.29
C PHE A 42 -1.44 14.39 -13.05
N ASP A 43 -1.41 13.64 -11.97
CA ASP A 43 -0.69 13.97 -10.74
C ASP A 43 0.49 13.00 -10.60
N LEU A 44 1.70 13.49 -10.86
CA LEU A 44 2.87 12.68 -11.13
C LEU A 44 3.92 12.82 -10.03
N ALA A 45 4.50 11.68 -9.63
CA ALA A 45 5.67 11.61 -8.76
C ALA A 45 6.99 11.76 -9.54
N VAL A 46 6.92 12.09 -10.79
CA VAL A 46 8.04 12.20 -11.73
C VAL A 46 8.12 13.58 -12.35
N THR A 47 9.31 13.89 -12.90
CA THR A 47 9.68 15.19 -13.45
C THR A 47 10.43 15.03 -14.78
N PRO A 48 10.60 16.11 -15.56
CA PRO A 48 11.56 16.14 -16.65
C PRO A 48 13.00 15.92 -16.19
N ALA A 49 13.84 15.42 -17.11
CA ALA A 49 15.23 15.09 -16.81
C ALA A 49 16.04 16.25 -16.22
N LEU A 50 15.86 17.45 -16.74
CA LEU A 50 16.67 18.63 -16.37
C LEU A 50 16.09 19.46 -15.22
N GLN A 51 14.90 19.13 -14.69
CA GLN A 51 14.25 19.94 -13.66
C GLN A 51 15.10 20.03 -12.38
N GLY A 52 15.64 18.92 -11.89
CA GLY A 52 16.48 18.91 -10.69
C GLY A 52 17.75 19.75 -10.83
N SER A 53 18.44 19.63 -11.97
CA SER A 53 19.65 20.42 -12.26
C SER A 53 19.36 21.91 -12.41
N ALA A 54 18.25 22.27 -13.03
CA ALA A 54 17.80 23.65 -13.13
C ALA A 54 17.48 24.24 -11.75
N MET A 55 16.83 23.47 -10.86
CA MET A 55 16.57 23.91 -9.49
C MET A 55 17.85 24.24 -8.72
N VAL A 56 18.88 23.38 -8.81
CA VAL A 56 20.18 23.64 -8.16
C VAL A 56 20.86 24.87 -8.73
N ARG A 57 20.76 25.09 -10.04
CA ARG A 57 21.41 26.23 -10.72
C ARG A 57 20.70 27.57 -10.46
N GLU A 58 19.36 27.56 -10.42
CA GLU A 58 18.53 28.77 -10.43
C GLU A 58 17.91 29.12 -9.07
N MET A 59 17.95 28.19 -8.10
CA MET A 59 17.33 28.36 -6.79
C MET A 59 18.39 28.21 -5.68
N PRO A 60 18.88 29.31 -5.07
CA PRO A 60 19.94 29.26 -4.06
C PRO A 60 19.59 28.43 -2.82
N GLN A 61 18.31 28.19 -2.55
CA GLN A 61 17.82 27.39 -1.45
C GLN A 61 18.03 25.89 -1.64
N VAL A 62 18.20 25.44 -2.89
CA VAL A 62 18.44 24.05 -3.24
C VAL A 62 19.94 23.77 -3.20
N GLN A 63 20.35 22.84 -2.35
CA GLN A 63 21.76 22.49 -2.16
C GLN A 63 22.24 21.46 -3.17
N GLN A 64 21.44 20.42 -3.42
CA GLN A 64 21.77 19.30 -4.29
C GLN A 64 20.48 18.62 -4.77
N TYR A 65 20.56 17.84 -5.82
CA TYR A 65 19.47 16.99 -6.30
C TYR A 65 19.96 15.56 -6.59
N ALA A 66 19.04 14.60 -6.61
CA ALA A 66 19.29 13.26 -7.11
C ALA A 66 18.02 12.73 -7.78
N ARG A 67 18.19 12.11 -8.95
CA ARG A 67 17.12 11.40 -9.63
C ARG A 67 17.24 9.92 -9.37
N LEU A 68 16.11 9.29 -9.24
CA LEU A 68 15.94 7.84 -9.24
C LEU A 68 14.97 7.45 -10.36
N ARG A 69 15.18 6.28 -10.96
CA ARG A 69 14.25 5.69 -11.90
C ARG A 69 14.32 4.18 -11.80
N TRP A 70 13.18 3.52 -11.87
CA TRP A 70 13.15 2.08 -11.98
C TRP A 70 13.81 1.61 -13.27
N HIS A 71 14.81 0.72 -13.15
CA HIS A 71 15.50 0.13 -14.30
C HIS A 71 14.68 -1.04 -14.89
N GLY A 72 13.94 -1.73 -14.06
CA GLY A 72 13.37 -3.03 -14.37
C GLY A 72 14.17 -4.16 -13.74
N SER A 73 14.06 -5.36 -14.31
CA SER A 73 14.89 -6.50 -13.89
C SER A 73 16.16 -6.60 -14.74
N ILE A 74 17.21 -7.14 -14.12
CA ILE A 74 18.42 -7.59 -14.80
C ILE A 74 18.62 -9.08 -14.54
N PHE A 75 19.33 -9.74 -15.44
CA PHE A 75 19.80 -11.11 -15.24
C PHE A 75 21.28 -11.08 -14.91
N VAL A 76 21.63 -11.59 -13.74
CA VAL A 76 23.02 -11.64 -13.26
C VAL A 76 23.50 -13.07 -13.30
N ARG A 77 24.66 -13.31 -13.94
CA ARG A 77 25.24 -14.63 -14.05
C ARG A 77 25.90 -15.07 -12.75
N LYS A 78 25.52 -16.26 -12.26
CA LYS A 78 26.18 -16.95 -11.15
C LYS A 78 26.51 -18.37 -11.60
N GLY A 79 27.80 -18.64 -11.84
CA GLY A 79 28.18 -19.91 -12.46
C GLY A 79 27.58 -20.07 -13.86
N ASN A 80 26.81 -21.13 -14.08
CA ASN A 80 26.15 -21.40 -15.36
C ASN A 80 24.66 -20.91 -15.40
N GLU A 81 24.19 -20.26 -14.35
CA GLU A 81 22.80 -19.82 -14.25
C GLU A 81 22.69 -18.30 -14.31
N ASN A 82 21.67 -17.82 -15.00
CA ASN A 82 21.25 -16.43 -14.95
C ASN A 82 20.15 -16.28 -13.91
N ILE A 83 20.44 -15.50 -12.86
CA ILE A 83 19.49 -15.19 -11.79
C ILE A 83 18.85 -13.85 -12.09
N ARG A 84 17.52 -13.82 -12.08
CA ARG A 84 16.77 -12.58 -12.22
C ARG A 84 16.83 -11.76 -10.93
N GLU A 85 17.22 -10.49 -11.06
CA GLU A 85 17.20 -9.48 -10.01
C GLU A 85 16.23 -8.37 -10.40
N GLY A 86 15.20 -8.18 -9.58
CA GLY A 86 14.08 -7.27 -9.92
C GLY A 86 14.16 -5.90 -9.26
N ARG A 87 15.06 -5.69 -8.29
CA ARG A 87 15.16 -4.42 -7.54
C ARG A 87 16.37 -3.62 -8.00
N VAL A 88 16.29 -3.12 -9.23
CA VAL A 88 17.36 -2.36 -9.89
C VAL A 88 16.88 -0.95 -10.18
N GLY A 89 17.65 0.05 -9.81
CA GLY A 89 17.36 1.45 -10.06
C GLY A 89 18.50 2.17 -10.75
N TYR A 90 18.14 3.08 -11.67
CA TYR A 90 19.06 4.12 -12.12
C TYR A 90 19.17 5.19 -11.04
N ALA A 91 20.36 5.69 -10.79
CA ALA A 91 20.60 6.78 -9.83
C ALA A 91 21.68 7.75 -10.32
N ASP A 92 21.48 9.02 -10.01
CA ASP A 92 22.51 10.04 -10.19
C ASP A 92 23.71 9.81 -9.27
N SER A 93 24.89 10.26 -9.66
CA SER A 93 26.12 10.18 -8.83
C SER A 93 26.01 10.95 -7.50
N SER A 94 25.06 11.88 -7.40
CA SER A 94 24.74 12.66 -6.20
C SER A 94 23.79 11.94 -5.23
N LEU A 95 23.41 10.69 -5.50
CA LEU A 95 22.50 9.90 -4.64
C LEU A 95 22.95 9.92 -3.17
N PHE A 96 24.23 9.71 -2.92
CA PHE A 96 24.80 9.63 -1.57
C PHE A 96 24.96 10.98 -0.88
N ASP A 97 24.89 12.09 -1.63
CA ASP A 97 24.84 13.45 -1.06
C ASP A 97 23.45 13.79 -0.52
N VAL A 98 22.41 13.23 -1.15
CA VAL A 98 21.02 13.46 -0.81
C VAL A 98 20.53 12.47 0.25
N PHE A 99 20.70 11.15 0.00
CA PHE A 99 20.20 10.08 0.86
C PHE A 99 21.30 9.49 1.75
N THR A 100 20.90 9.09 2.95
CA THR A 100 21.78 8.39 3.89
C THR A 100 21.79 6.89 3.60
N LEU A 101 22.66 6.48 2.68
CA LEU A 101 22.91 5.09 2.32
C LEU A 101 24.35 4.73 2.69
N PRO A 102 24.60 4.16 3.89
CA PRO A 102 25.96 3.93 4.38
C PRO A 102 26.72 2.97 3.47
N MET A 103 27.85 3.44 2.91
CA MET A 103 28.75 2.64 2.10
C MET A 103 29.66 1.82 3.02
N ILE A 104 29.72 0.51 2.77
CA ILE A 104 30.57 -0.45 3.51
C ILE A 104 31.95 -0.46 2.85
N GLU A 105 31.96 -0.44 1.52
CA GLU A 105 33.17 -0.47 0.71
C GLU A 105 32.97 0.41 -0.53
N GLY A 106 34.03 1.08 -1.00
CA GLY A 106 33.99 2.03 -2.12
C GLY A 106 33.98 3.50 -1.67
N ASP A 107 33.93 4.42 -2.64
CA ASP A 107 33.83 5.86 -2.39
C ASP A 107 32.47 6.39 -2.92
N PRO A 108 31.61 6.91 -2.06
CA PRO A 108 30.31 7.43 -2.46
C PRO A 108 30.38 8.57 -3.49
N ARG A 109 31.52 9.27 -3.58
CA ARG A 109 31.71 10.37 -4.54
C ARG A 109 31.95 9.90 -5.97
N THR A 110 32.41 8.66 -6.17
CA THR A 110 32.81 8.13 -7.47
C THR A 110 32.00 6.91 -7.90
N ALA A 111 31.30 6.27 -6.99
CA ALA A 111 30.68 4.97 -7.19
C ALA A 111 29.67 4.88 -8.37
N LEU A 112 29.03 5.99 -8.76
CA LEU A 112 28.04 6.06 -9.86
C LEU A 112 28.46 7.08 -10.95
N LYS A 113 29.75 7.26 -11.20
CA LYS A 113 30.27 8.21 -12.20
C LYS A 113 30.70 7.58 -13.53
N GLU A 114 30.95 6.30 -13.54
CA GLU A 114 31.45 5.60 -14.71
C GLU A 114 30.38 4.73 -15.36
N TYR A 115 30.43 4.60 -16.69
CA TYR A 115 29.61 3.61 -17.41
C TYR A 115 29.95 2.21 -16.95
N HIS A 116 28.98 1.31 -16.96
CA HIS A 116 29.15 -0.09 -16.52
C HIS A 116 29.69 -0.22 -15.10
N SER A 117 29.37 0.77 -14.23
CA SER A 117 29.58 0.67 -12.80
C SER A 117 28.30 0.19 -12.10
N LEU A 118 28.47 -0.42 -10.95
CA LEU A 118 27.36 -1.01 -10.20
C LEU A 118 27.60 -0.83 -8.70
N VAL A 119 26.64 -0.26 -8.01
CA VAL A 119 26.58 -0.27 -6.55
C VAL A 119 25.58 -1.32 -6.12
N VAL A 120 25.98 -2.17 -5.18
CA VAL A 120 25.17 -3.31 -4.71
C VAL A 120 24.95 -3.22 -3.19
N THR A 121 23.87 -3.84 -2.72
CA THR A 121 23.63 -4.00 -1.29
C THR A 121 24.52 -5.10 -0.69
N GLU A 122 24.69 -5.08 0.63
CA GLU A 122 25.40 -6.09 1.40
C GLU A 122 24.85 -7.50 1.13
N THR A 123 23.54 -7.65 1.09
CA THR A 123 22.87 -8.92 0.76
C THR A 123 23.25 -9.43 -0.62
N ILE A 124 23.32 -8.57 -1.63
CA ILE A 124 23.71 -8.95 -2.99
C ILE A 124 25.20 -9.31 -3.05
N ALA A 125 26.08 -8.54 -2.43
CA ALA A 125 27.50 -8.85 -2.36
C ALA A 125 27.73 -10.26 -1.76
N LYS A 126 27.07 -10.56 -0.65
CA LYS A 126 27.11 -11.89 -0.04
C LYS A 126 26.49 -12.99 -0.91
N LYS A 127 25.36 -12.72 -1.58
CA LYS A 127 24.68 -13.67 -2.46
C LYS A 127 25.56 -14.16 -3.60
N TYR A 128 26.33 -13.27 -4.23
CA TYR A 128 27.12 -13.60 -5.41
C TYR A 128 28.58 -13.96 -5.09
N PHE A 129 29.18 -13.37 -4.08
CA PHE A 129 30.60 -13.49 -3.77
C PHE A 129 30.92 -14.06 -2.38
N ASN A 130 29.93 -14.32 -1.55
CA ASN A 130 30.05 -14.71 -0.15
C ASN A 130 30.93 -13.73 0.70
N SER A 131 31.05 -12.47 0.27
CA SER A 131 31.89 -11.44 0.88
C SER A 131 31.27 -10.07 0.65
N THR A 132 31.62 -9.10 1.47
CA THR A 132 31.35 -7.68 1.22
C THR A 132 32.54 -6.95 0.58
N ASP A 133 33.73 -7.55 0.61
CA ASP A 133 34.96 -7.07 -0.06
C ASP A 133 34.92 -7.50 -1.53
N VAL A 134 34.21 -6.71 -2.34
CA VAL A 134 33.90 -7.03 -3.74
C VAL A 134 34.10 -5.86 -4.70
N VAL A 135 34.52 -4.69 -4.22
CA VAL A 135 34.80 -3.54 -5.06
C VAL A 135 35.93 -3.89 -6.05
N GLY A 136 35.74 -3.53 -7.31
CA GLY A 136 36.64 -3.87 -8.41
C GLY A 136 36.34 -5.21 -9.10
N LYS A 137 35.54 -6.10 -8.50
CA LYS A 137 35.07 -7.32 -9.18
C LYS A 137 33.99 -6.98 -10.20
N THR A 138 33.82 -7.88 -11.18
CA THR A 138 32.83 -7.71 -12.25
C THR A 138 31.69 -8.69 -12.14
N MET A 139 30.51 -8.24 -12.55
CA MET A 139 29.29 -9.06 -12.73
C MET A 139 28.87 -9.03 -14.18
N LEU A 140 28.59 -10.18 -14.76
CA LEU A 140 28.00 -10.26 -16.09
C LEU A 140 26.49 -10.06 -16.00
N VAL A 141 26.01 -8.99 -16.62
CA VAL A 141 24.62 -8.59 -16.60
C VAL A 141 24.02 -8.77 -18.00
N ASN A 142 22.84 -9.39 -18.09
CA ASN A 142 22.08 -9.64 -19.32
C ASN A 142 22.87 -10.36 -20.42
N ASP A 143 23.89 -11.16 -20.04
CA ASP A 143 24.83 -11.87 -20.95
C ASP A 143 25.63 -10.98 -21.91
N THR A 144 25.53 -9.67 -21.80
CA THR A 144 26.13 -8.71 -22.74
C THR A 144 27.06 -7.70 -22.08
N GLY A 145 26.80 -7.33 -20.82
CA GLY A 145 27.55 -6.27 -20.14
C GLY A 145 28.36 -6.77 -18.95
N ASN A 146 29.66 -6.50 -18.90
CA ASN A 146 30.46 -6.66 -17.70
C ASN A 146 30.39 -5.37 -16.87
N TYR A 147 29.70 -5.42 -15.74
CA TYR A 147 29.56 -4.31 -14.80
C TYR A 147 30.59 -4.46 -13.68
N LYS A 148 31.35 -3.39 -13.43
CA LYS A 148 32.31 -3.33 -12.33
C LYS A 148 31.61 -2.88 -11.05
N ILE A 149 31.75 -3.63 -9.97
CA ILE A 149 31.26 -3.22 -8.66
C ILE A 149 32.17 -2.07 -8.16
N THR A 150 31.56 -0.91 -7.92
CA THR A 150 32.23 0.33 -7.49
C THR A 150 31.89 0.72 -6.06
N GLY A 151 30.88 0.08 -5.49
CA GLY A 151 30.50 0.28 -4.10
C GLY A 151 29.60 -0.80 -3.55
N VAL A 152 29.72 -1.03 -2.25
CA VAL A 152 28.82 -1.88 -1.48
C VAL A 152 28.19 -1.04 -0.37
N ILE A 153 26.86 -0.99 -0.34
CA ILE A 153 26.10 -0.27 0.67
C ILE A 153 25.42 -1.25 1.65
N LYS A 154 25.12 -0.77 2.85
CA LYS A 154 24.19 -1.50 3.74
C LYS A 154 22.84 -1.69 3.07
N ASP A 155 22.16 -2.78 3.39
CA ASP A 155 20.80 -2.99 2.92
C ASP A 155 19.92 -1.79 3.28
N ILE A 156 19.09 -1.36 2.32
CA ILE A 156 18.16 -0.26 2.53
C ILE A 156 17.11 -0.71 3.55
N PRO A 157 16.84 0.08 4.59
CA PRO A 157 15.78 -0.25 5.54
C PRO A 157 14.44 -0.47 4.85
N LYS A 158 13.66 -1.46 5.29
CA LYS A 158 12.32 -1.72 4.72
C LYS A 158 11.35 -0.53 4.89
N GLN A 159 11.63 0.36 5.86
CA GLN A 159 10.95 1.63 6.07
C GLN A 159 11.53 2.72 5.16
N SER A 160 11.59 2.43 3.86
CA SER A 160 11.98 3.37 2.81
C SER A 160 10.93 3.36 1.70
N HIS A 161 10.65 4.52 1.10
CA HIS A 161 9.73 4.65 -0.03
C HIS A 161 10.33 4.15 -1.36
N PHE A 162 11.59 3.75 -1.37
CA PHE A 162 12.22 2.99 -2.46
C PHE A 162 13.10 1.87 -1.87
N ASN A 163 13.25 0.79 -2.61
CA ASN A 163 14.00 -0.37 -2.15
C ASN A 163 14.70 -1.05 -3.33
N PHE A 164 15.93 -0.61 -3.61
CA PHE A 164 16.78 -1.16 -4.67
C PHE A 164 17.92 -1.97 -4.08
N ASP A 165 18.24 -3.09 -4.72
CA ASP A 165 19.39 -3.92 -4.41
C ASP A 165 20.61 -3.57 -5.24
N PHE A 166 20.36 -2.96 -6.42
CA PHE A 166 21.36 -2.53 -7.39
C PHE A 166 21.10 -1.11 -7.81
N PHE A 167 22.14 -0.32 -7.92
CA PHE A 167 22.11 0.99 -8.53
C PHE A 167 23.05 1.03 -9.74
N VAL A 168 22.47 1.42 -10.87
CA VAL A 168 23.15 1.65 -12.15
C VAL A 168 23.25 3.16 -12.34
N PRO A 169 24.35 3.71 -12.91
CA PRO A 169 24.48 5.14 -13.15
C PRO A 169 23.33 5.68 -14.02
N MET A 170 22.76 6.81 -13.62
CA MET A 170 21.70 7.48 -14.38
C MET A 170 22.12 7.80 -15.80
N MET A 171 23.39 8.10 -16.04
CA MET A 171 23.93 8.42 -17.34
C MET A 171 23.84 7.27 -18.38
N GLU A 172 23.61 6.03 -17.95
CA GLU A 172 23.37 4.90 -18.85
C GLU A 172 21.93 4.88 -19.40
N ASN A 173 21.03 5.65 -18.85
CA ASN A 173 19.70 5.82 -19.41
C ASN A 173 19.72 6.86 -20.52
N GLU A 174 19.35 6.47 -21.73
CA GLU A 174 19.39 7.33 -22.94
C GLU A 174 18.66 8.67 -22.76
N GLY A 175 17.57 8.69 -21.99
CA GLY A 175 16.81 9.90 -21.72
C GLY A 175 17.32 10.74 -20.54
N ALA A 176 18.43 10.37 -19.88
CA ALA A 176 18.89 11.04 -18.66
C ALA A 176 19.26 12.52 -18.83
N ASN A 177 19.65 12.91 -20.06
CA ASN A 177 20.00 14.28 -20.42
C ASN A 177 19.07 14.87 -21.48
N ASP A 178 17.86 14.28 -21.66
CA ASP A 178 16.86 14.80 -22.55
C ASP A 178 16.45 16.21 -22.13
N ASP A 179 16.47 17.15 -23.05
CA ASP A 179 16.07 18.54 -22.83
C ASP A 179 14.56 18.76 -22.95
N ASN A 180 13.80 17.68 -23.13
CA ASN A 180 12.37 17.70 -23.20
C ASN A 180 11.73 17.93 -21.82
N TRP A 181 11.25 19.15 -21.57
CA TRP A 181 10.56 19.54 -20.34
C TRP A 181 9.10 19.08 -20.26
N LEU A 182 8.61 18.40 -21.28
CA LEU A 182 7.28 17.81 -21.32
C LEU A 182 7.33 16.28 -21.11
N SER A 183 8.53 15.71 -20.88
CA SER A 183 8.75 14.27 -20.70
C SER A 183 8.98 13.94 -19.23
N GLU A 184 7.97 13.41 -18.56
CA GLU A 184 7.93 13.15 -17.12
C GLU A 184 8.35 11.69 -16.83
N ASN A 185 9.61 11.45 -16.46
CA ASN A 185 10.16 10.10 -16.36
C ASN A 185 11.04 9.83 -15.14
N TRP A 186 11.39 10.84 -14.34
CA TRP A 186 12.36 10.69 -13.25
C TRP A 186 11.80 11.11 -11.90
N ASN A 187 11.94 10.25 -10.91
CA ASN A 187 11.66 10.62 -9.53
C ASN A 187 12.80 11.50 -9.02
N THR A 188 12.57 12.80 -8.96
CA THR A 188 13.57 13.81 -8.60
C THR A 188 13.42 14.24 -7.15
N TYR A 189 14.53 14.16 -6.43
CA TYR A 189 14.62 14.60 -5.02
C TYR A 189 15.60 15.76 -4.92
N VAL A 190 15.26 16.71 -4.08
CA VAL A 190 16.11 17.88 -3.78
C VAL A 190 16.44 17.92 -2.31
N LEU A 191 17.69 18.24 -2.02
CA LEU A 191 18.17 18.54 -0.67
C LEU A 191 18.16 20.05 -0.49
N LEU A 192 17.34 20.54 0.41
CA LEU A 192 17.26 21.97 0.73
C LEU A 192 18.35 22.37 1.73
N ARG A 193 18.77 23.64 1.69
CA ARG A 193 19.70 24.19 2.69
C ARG A 193 19.01 24.24 4.06
N LYS A 194 19.81 24.29 5.12
CA LYS A 194 19.29 24.41 6.49
C LYS A 194 18.44 25.68 6.64
N ASN A 195 17.36 25.57 7.39
CA ASN A 195 16.42 26.67 7.68
C ASN A 195 15.69 27.23 6.44
N THR A 196 15.56 26.45 5.38
CA THR A 196 14.78 26.83 4.20
C THR A 196 13.30 26.51 4.44
N ASP A 197 12.43 27.47 4.17
CA ASP A 197 10.99 27.23 4.14
C ASP A 197 10.60 26.57 2.81
N VAL A 198 10.04 25.37 2.90
CA VAL A 198 9.60 24.57 1.73
C VAL A 198 8.59 25.34 0.87
N LYS A 199 7.68 26.11 1.51
CA LYS A 199 6.66 26.89 0.76
C LYS A 199 7.28 28.00 -0.08
N GLN A 200 8.36 28.62 0.39
CA GLN A 200 9.08 29.65 -0.38
C GLN A 200 9.76 29.05 -1.61
N VAL A 201 10.29 27.82 -1.49
CA VAL A 201 10.88 27.11 -2.63
C VAL A 201 9.78 26.72 -3.62
N GLU A 202 8.67 26.18 -3.13
CA GLU A 202 7.54 25.77 -3.94
C GLU A 202 6.95 26.92 -4.76
N ALA A 203 6.84 28.12 -4.18
CA ALA A 203 6.37 29.32 -4.88
C ALA A 203 7.26 29.71 -6.08
N GLN A 204 8.54 29.33 -6.09
CA GLN A 204 9.48 29.60 -7.18
C GLN A 204 9.48 28.53 -8.27
N LEU A 205 8.86 27.36 -8.02
CA LEU A 205 8.87 26.23 -8.98
C LEU A 205 8.10 26.56 -10.26
N ASN A 206 6.89 27.10 -10.15
CA ASN A 206 6.08 27.39 -11.33
C ASN A 206 6.72 28.48 -12.23
N PRO A 207 7.28 29.58 -11.71
CA PRO A 207 8.09 30.49 -12.52
C PRO A 207 9.29 29.82 -13.21
N LEU A 208 9.96 28.88 -12.56
CA LEU A 208 11.05 28.11 -13.16
C LEU A 208 10.53 27.22 -14.29
N MET A 209 9.48 26.44 -14.04
CA MET A 209 8.87 25.57 -15.03
C MET A 209 8.42 26.37 -16.26
N ASN A 210 7.74 27.49 -16.06
CA ASN A 210 7.21 28.33 -17.13
C ASN A 210 8.33 28.87 -18.05
N ARG A 211 9.51 29.20 -17.51
CA ARG A 211 10.66 29.66 -18.31
C ARG A 211 11.18 28.57 -19.28
N HIS A 212 11.14 27.31 -18.84
CA HIS A 212 11.67 26.21 -19.65
C HIS A 212 10.61 25.57 -20.55
N ILE A 213 9.38 25.42 -20.05
CA ILE A 213 8.27 24.80 -20.79
C ILE A 213 7.69 25.74 -21.86
N GLY A 214 7.61 27.04 -21.57
CA GLY A 214 6.96 28.00 -22.47
C GLY A 214 7.52 27.97 -23.91
N PRO A 215 8.84 28.04 -24.14
CA PRO A 215 9.43 27.92 -25.46
C PRO A 215 9.11 26.60 -26.16
N GLN A 216 9.09 25.49 -25.43
CA GLN A 216 8.79 24.17 -26.00
C GLN A 216 7.31 24.03 -26.39
N LEU A 217 6.40 24.50 -25.55
CA LEU A 217 4.98 24.56 -25.91
C LEU A 217 4.76 25.42 -27.15
N GLN A 218 5.43 26.56 -27.25
CA GLN A 218 5.33 27.42 -28.43
C GLN A 218 5.82 26.69 -29.69
N SER A 219 6.90 25.93 -29.61
CA SER A 219 7.45 25.20 -30.78
C SER A 219 6.57 24.03 -31.23
N ILE A 220 5.93 23.34 -30.30
CA ILE A 220 5.16 22.12 -30.59
C ILE A 220 3.73 22.46 -31.02
N VAL A 221 3.05 23.31 -30.24
CA VAL A 221 1.63 23.57 -30.41
C VAL A 221 1.33 24.97 -30.92
N ASN A 222 2.37 25.74 -31.23
CA ASN A 222 2.27 27.11 -31.76
C ASN A 222 1.37 28.03 -30.90
N LYS A 223 1.37 27.86 -29.60
CA LYS A 223 0.63 28.66 -28.62
C LYS A 223 1.53 29.13 -27.50
N SER A 224 1.24 30.34 -27.02
CA SER A 224 1.90 30.82 -25.81
C SER A 224 1.45 30.04 -24.58
N LEU A 225 2.26 30.09 -23.49
CA LEU A 225 1.88 29.50 -22.21
C LEU A 225 0.57 30.12 -21.67
N ASP A 226 0.40 31.45 -21.86
CA ASP A 226 -0.82 32.17 -21.46
C ASP A 226 -2.06 31.67 -22.19
N ASP A 227 -1.93 31.36 -23.49
CA ASP A 227 -3.05 30.80 -24.25
C ASP A 227 -3.38 29.37 -23.87
N PHE A 228 -2.34 28.62 -23.48
CA PHE A 228 -2.49 27.27 -22.93
C PHE A 228 -3.24 27.32 -21.58
N GLU A 229 -2.86 28.22 -20.68
CA GLU A 229 -3.52 28.41 -19.36
C GLU A 229 -4.95 28.93 -19.52
N LYS A 230 -5.21 29.87 -20.45
CA LYS A 230 -6.56 30.35 -20.75
C LYS A 230 -7.48 29.25 -21.33
N SER A 231 -6.90 28.25 -21.98
CA SER A 231 -7.65 27.06 -22.43
C SER A 231 -7.92 26.04 -21.30
N GLY A 232 -7.54 26.32 -20.05
CA GLY A 232 -7.71 25.47 -18.89
C GLY A 232 -6.59 24.43 -18.71
N GLY A 233 -5.53 24.49 -19.53
CA GLY A 233 -4.32 23.67 -19.37
C GLY A 233 -3.38 24.27 -18.34
N TYR A 234 -2.60 23.46 -17.68
CA TYR A 234 -1.49 23.91 -16.82
C TYR A 234 -0.46 22.79 -16.57
N ILE A 235 0.75 23.21 -16.26
CA ILE A 235 1.80 22.32 -15.73
C ILE A 235 2.32 23.01 -14.48
N ARG A 236 2.17 22.36 -13.33
CA ARG A 236 2.54 22.91 -12.04
C ARG A 236 3.45 21.94 -11.30
N ALA A 237 4.50 22.46 -10.69
CA ALA A 237 5.37 21.69 -9.85
C ALA A 237 5.04 21.91 -8.36
N SER A 238 5.21 20.88 -7.55
CA SER A 238 5.00 20.89 -6.11
C SER A 238 6.09 20.10 -5.40
N LEU A 239 6.22 20.29 -4.08
CA LEU A 239 7.17 19.59 -3.24
C LEU A 239 6.45 18.70 -2.23
N THR A 240 6.85 17.44 -2.14
CA THR A 240 6.42 16.55 -1.06
C THR A 240 7.62 16.27 -0.14
N PRO A 241 7.56 16.62 1.16
CA PRO A 241 8.59 16.25 2.11
C PRO A 241 8.83 14.74 2.13
N LEU A 242 10.09 14.30 2.25
CA LEU A 242 10.47 12.89 2.20
C LEU A 242 9.65 12.03 3.16
N THR A 243 9.49 12.49 4.42
CA THR A 243 8.76 11.76 5.46
C THR A 243 7.24 11.73 5.27
N ALA A 244 6.72 12.48 4.29
CA ALA A 244 5.30 12.48 3.94
C ALA A 244 4.97 11.57 2.75
N ILE A 245 5.96 11.13 1.96
CA ILE A 245 5.74 10.36 0.73
C ILE A 245 4.93 9.11 1.04
N HIS A 246 5.41 8.27 1.96
CA HIS A 246 4.81 6.96 2.21
C HIS A 246 3.33 7.01 2.61
N LEU A 247 2.91 7.96 3.45
CA LEU A 247 1.55 7.99 4.00
C LEU A 247 0.61 8.99 3.34
N HIS A 248 1.16 10.00 2.66
CA HIS A 248 0.36 11.12 2.14
C HIS A 248 0.46 11.29 0.62
N SER A 249 1.31 10.51 -0.07
CA SER A 249 1.40 10.56 -1.52
C SER A 249 0.64 9.42 -2.17
N ASN A 250 -0.17 9.75 -3.18
CA ASN A 250 -0.89 8.79 -4.01
C ASN A 250 -0.80 9.24 -5.47
N LYS A 251 0.43 9.52 -5.93
CA LYS A 251 0.70 10.04 -7.26
C LYS A 251 1.00 8.90 -8.23
N THR A 252 0.86 9.16 -9.52
CA THR A 252 1.27 8.21 -10.56
C THR A 252 2.79 8.12 -10.61
N ALA A 253 3.33 6.93 -10.89
CA ALA A 253 4.76 6.63 -11.01
C ALA A 253 5.56 6.79 -9.70
N GLU A 254 4.98 6.39 -8.58
CA GLU A 254 5.71 6.16 -7.33
C GLU A 254 6.76 5.06 -7.52
N LEU A 255 7.89 5.13 -6.79
CA LEU A 255 8.94 4.10 -6.85
C LEU A 255 8.54 2.78 -6.18
N ASP A 256 7.68 2.83 -5.17
CA ASP A 256 7.13 1.65 -4.49
C ASP A 256 5.70 1.93 -4.06
N ALA A 257 4.98 0.89 -3.66
CA ALA A 257 3.61 1.02 -3.18
C ALA A 257 3.56 1.78 -1.85
N ASN A 258 2.83 2.88 -1.83
CA ASN A 258 2.65 3.72 -0.66
C ASN A 258 1.59 3.15 0.30
N GLY A 259 1.74 3.48 1.58
CA GLY A 259 0.72 3.31 2.59
C GLY A 259 -0.36 4.39 2.51
N ASN A 260 -1.25 4.40 3.51
CA ASN A 260 -2.28 5.43 3.62
C ASN A 260 -2.45 5.82 5.09
N ILE A 261 -2.34 7.11 5.39
CA ILE A 261 -2.50 7.66 6.74
C ILE A 261 -3.86 7.32 7.37
N GLN A 262 -4.91 7.14 6.54
CA GLN A 262 -6.23 6.74 7.03
C GLN A 262 -6.19 5.38 7.74
N PHE A 263 -5.39 4.43 7.24
CA PHE A 263 -5.24 3.12 7.91
C PHE A 263 -4.52 3.26 9.25
N VAL A 264 -3.54 4.14 9.35
CA VAL A 264 -2.87 4.46 10.62
C VAL A 264 -3.88 5.01 11.64
N TYR A 265 -4.76 5.91 11.23
CA TYR A 265 -5.83 6.42 12.10
C TYR A 265 -6.84 5.35 12.49
N ILE A 266 -7.28 4.52 11.54
CA ILE A 266 -8.23 3.42 11.79
C ILE A 266 -7.63 2.42 12.79
N PHE A 267 -6.39 1.97 12.58
CA PHE A 267 -5.74 1.03 13.50
C PHE A 267 -5.49 1.64 14.88
N SER A 268 -5.12 2.92 14.94
CA SER A 268 -4.98 3.64 16.22
C SER A 268 -6.30 3.71 16.96
N ALA A 269 -7.40 3.99 16.26
CA ALA A 269 -8.74 3.98 16.83
C ALA A 269 -9.14 2.58 17.33
N ILE A 270 -8.87 1.52 16.55
CA ILE A 270 -9.11 0.13 16.95
C ILE A 270 -8.31 -0.22 18.22
N ALA A 271 -7.04 0.15 18.30
CA ALA A 271 -6.23 -0.07 19.49
C ALA A 271 -6.84 0.60 20.72
N LEU A 272 -7.28 1.85 20.57
CA LEU A 272 -7.96 2.59 21.64
C LEU A 272 -9.27 1.90 22.06
N LEU A 273 -10.09 1.46 21.10
CA LEU A 273 -11.35 0.78 21.38
C LEU A 273 -11.13 -0.57 22.09
N ILE A 274 -10.14 -1.36 21.65
CA ILE A 274 -9.75 -2.63 22.32
C ILE A 274 -9.28 -2.36 23.75
N LEU A 275 -8.48 -1.31 23.94
CA LEU A 275 -8.01 -0.89 25.26
C LEU A 275 -9.18 -0.49 26.18
N LEU A 276 -10.13 0.29 25.66
CA LEU A 276 -11.34 0.67 26.38
C LEU A 276 -12.17 -0.55 26.78
N ILE A 277 -12.38 -1.51 25.87
CA ILE A 277 -13.07 -2.77 26.18
C ILE A 277 -12.35 -3.52 27.31
N ALA A 278 -11.03 -3.62 27.23
CA ALA A 278 -10.22 -4.29 28.26
C ALA A 278 -10.33 -3.58 29.63
N CYS A 279 -10.25 -2.24 29.65
CA CYS A 279 -10.43 -1.45 30.86
C CYS A 279 -11.84 -1.60 31.45
N VAL A 280 -12.89 -1.54 30.60
CA VAL A 280 -14.28 -1.74 31.00
C VAL A 280 -14.49 -3.12 31.61
N ASN A 281 -13.96 -4.17 31.00
CA ASN A 281 -14.03 -5.53 31.50
C ASN A 281 -13.35 -5.65 32.89
N PHE A 282 -12.17 -5.06 33.03
CA PHE A 282 -11.45 -5.06 34.29
C PHE A 282 -12.23 -4.29 35.37
N MET A 283 -12.76 -3.10 35.05
CA MET A 283 -13.62 -2.32 35.99
C MET A 283 -14.86 -3.09 36.38
N ASN A 284 -15.54 -3.72 35.46
CA ASN A 284 -16.75 -4.48 35.70
C ASN A 284 -16.51 -5.66 36.64
N LEU A 285 -15.45 -6.46 36.38
CA LEU A 285 -15.07 -7.61 37.20
C LEU A 285 -14.58 -7.18 38.58
N SER A 286 -13.73 -6.15 38.65
CA SER A 286 -13.22 -5.61 39.92
C SER A 286 -14.34 -5.05 40.78
N THR A 287 -15.30 -4.31 40.20
CA THR A 287 -16.46 -3.77 40.90
C THR A 287 -17.40 -4.88 41.35
N ALA A 288 -17.59 -5.93 40.56
CA ALA A 288 -18.39 -7.08 40.93
C ALA A 288 -17.82 -7.78 42.16
N ARG A 289 -16.51 -8.11 42.14
CA ARG A 289 -15.83 -8.73 43.28
C ARG A 289 -15.75 -7.84 44.53
N SER A 290 -15.81 -6.52 44.35
CA SER A 290 -15.72 -5.55 45.45
C SER A 290 -16.88 -5.65 46.45
N SER A 291 -18.01 -6.16 46.00
CA SER A 291 -19.17 -6.43 46.87
C SER A 291 -18.82 -7.42 48.01
N ASN A 292 -17.98 -8.38 47.73
CA ASN A 292 -17.56 -9.36 48.75
C ASN A 292 -16.53 -8.76 49.78
N ARG A 293 -15.81 -7.70 49.35
CA ARG A 293 -14.88 -6.96 50.21
C ARG A 293 -15.51 -5.81 51.01
N SER A 294 -16.80 -5.50 50.76
CA SER A 294 -17.45 -4.40 51.42
C SER A 294 -17.46 -4.54 52.97
N LYS A 295 -17.67 -5.74 53.48
CA LYS A 295 -17.60 -6.02 54.93
C LYS A 295 -16.22 -5.74 55.49
N GLU A 296 -15.15 -6.14 54.85
CA GLU A 296 -13.74 -5.87 55.23
C GLU A 296 -13.50 -4.35 55.29
N VAL A 297 -13.89 -3.62 54.25
CA VAL A 297 -13.79 -2.15 54.21
C VAL A 297 -14.58 -1.48 55.33
N GLY A 298 -15.77 -1.98 55.59
CA GLY A 298 -16.61 -1.49 56.71
C GLY A 298 -15.94 -1.64 58.05
N VAL A 299 -15.41 -2.84 58.39
CA VAL A 299 -14.68 -3.11 59.62
C VAL A 299 -13.45 -2.23 59.74
N ARG A 300 -12.62 -2.10 58.68
CA ARG A 300 -11.42 -1.25 58.72
C ARG A 300 -11.76 0.23 58.94
N LYS A 301 -12.85 0.75 58.39
CA LYS A 301 -13.32 2.12 58.68
C LYS A 301 -13.77 2.31 60.11
N VAL A 302 -14.46 1.33 60.69
CA VAL A 302 -14.83 1.37 62.11
C VAL A 302 -13.59 1.36 63.01
N LEU A 303 -12.53 0.67 62.59
CA LEU A 303 -11.23 0.63 63.27
C LEU A 303 -10.33 1.86 62.98
N GLY A 304 -10.87 2.91 62.31
CA GLY A 304 -10.20 4.21 62.14
C GLY A 304 -9.42 4.38 60.84
N SER A 305 -9.51 3.46 59.86
CA SER A 305 -8.81 3.62 58.57
C SER A 305 -9.37 4.80 57.77
N LEU A 306 -8.47 5.72 57.35
CA LEU A 306 -8.80 6.85 56.51
C LEU A 306 -9.14 6.40 55.07
N ARG A 307 -10.08 7.12 54.45
CA ARG A 307 -10.44 6.88 53.02
C ARG A 307 -9.25 6.89 52.09
N LYS A 308 -8.27 7.81 52.30
CA LYS A 308 -7.07 7.93 51.53
C LYS A 308 -6.24 6.61 51.53
N ASN A 309 -6.08 6.00 52.71
CA ASN A 309 -5.28 4.78 52.85
C ASN A 309 -5.93 3.58 52.13
N LEU A 310 -7.28 3.50 52.15
CA LEU A 310 -7.99 2.46 51.43
C LEU A 310 -7.86 2.67 49.89
N VAL A 311 -7.98 3.92 49.40
CA VAL A 311 -7.78 4.25 47.98
C VAL A 311 -6.35 3.88 47.55
N GLN A 312 -5.35 4.26 48.33
CA GLN A 312 -3.96 3.91 48.02
C GLN A 312 -3.75 2.40 47.96
N GLN A 313 -4.27 1.66 48.92
CA GLN A 313 -4.15 0.20 48.95
C GLN A 313 -4.77 -0.43 47.69
N PHE A 314 -5.99 -0.05 47.35
CA PHE A 314 -6.67 -0.59 46.15
C PHE A 314 -5.95 -0.21 44.85
N LEU A 315 -5.48 1.02 44.73
CA LEU A 315 -4.70 1.45 43.57
C LEU A 315 -3.38 0.65 43.46
N THR A 316 -2.70 0.41 44.58
CA THR A 316 -1.46 -0.40 44.59
C THR A 316 -1.73 -1.85 44.17
N GLU A 317 -2.81 -2.48 44.70
CA GLU A 317 -3.19 -3.84 44.30
C GLU A 317 -3.47 -3.90 42.78
N LEU A 318 -4.21 -2.95 42.24
CA LEU A 318 -4.56 -2.89 40.81
C LEU A 318 -3.35 -2.57 39.93
N PHE A 319 -2.43 -1.75 40.44
CA PHE A 319 -1.16 -1.47 39.75
C PHE A 319 -0.28 -2.72 39.64
N LEU A 320 -0.18 -3.51 40.69
CA LEU A 320 0.58 -4.79 40.68
C LEU A 320 -0.03 -5.77 39.67
N VAL A 321 -1.37 -5.86 39.59
CA VAL A 321 -2.04 -6.69 38.58
C VAL A 321 -1.75 -6.16 37.18
N SER A 322 -1.69 -4.84 36.99
CA SER A 322 -1.36 -4.22 35.71
C SER A 322 0.09 -4.49 35.27
N VAL A 323 1.04 -4.49 36.21
CA VAL A 323 2.45 -4.87 35.97
C VAL A 323 2.53 -6.34 35.50
N PHE A 324 1.86 -7.24 36.21
CA PHE A 324 1.82 -8.65 35.81
C PHE A 324 1.19 -8.84 34.43
N ALA A 325 0.07 -8.14 34.17
CA ALA A 325 -0.60 -8.16 32.87
C ALA A 325 0.29 -7.61 31.75
N LEU A 326 1.12 -6.58 32.02
CA LEU A 326 2.09 -6.06 31.07
C LEU A 326 3.16 -7.10 30.71
N VAL A 327 3.72 -7.81 31.70
CA VAL A 327 4.71 -8.87 31.47
C VAL A 327 4.12 -9.96 30.57
N VAL A 328 2.91 -10.45 30.90
CA VAL A 328 2.19 -11.43 30.08
C VAL A 328 1.92 -10.88 28.67
N ALA A 329 1.58 -9.60 28.56
CA ALA A 329 1.33 -8.96 27.26
C ALA A 329 2.61 -8.88 26.39
N ILE A 330 3.77 -8.55 27.00
CA ILE A 330 5.06 -8.52 26.29
C ILE A 330 5.42 -9.92 25.79
N VAL A 331 5.31 -10.95 26.63
CA VAL A 331 5.58 -12.33 26.22
C VAL A 331 4.63 -12.78 25.10
N SER A 332 3.34 -12.48 25.25
CA SER A 332 2.33 -12.81 24.20
C SER A 332 2.61 -12.09 22.89
N ALA A 333 2.94 -10.79 22.93
CA ALA A 333 3.29 -10.02 21.75
C ALA A 333 4.57 -10.55 21.08
N TRP A 334 5.58 -10.91 21.87
CA TRP A 334 6.81 -11.51 21.35
C TRP A 334 6.55 -12.84 20.64
N LEU A 335 5.74 -13.72 21.21
CA LEU A 335 5.35 -15.01 20.61
C LEU A 335 4.51 -14.85 19.34
N LEU A 336 3.61 -13.86 19.31
CA LEU A 336 2.71 -13.61 18.18
C LEU A 336 3.35 -12.76 17.07
N LEU A 337 4.49 -12.11 17.34
CA LEU A 337 5.13 -11.19 16.40
C LEU A 337 5.48 -11.83 15.04
N PRO A 338 6.00 -13.08 14.95
CA PRO A 338 6.24 -13.70 13.65
C PRO A 338 4.97 -13.87 12.81
N SER A 339 3.89 -14.35 13.43
CA SER A 339 2.59 -14.49 12.76
C SER A 339 2.01 -13.13 12.35
N PHE A 340 2.20 -12.11 13.19
CA PHE A 340 1.79 -10.75 12.89
C PHE A 340 2.60 -10.14 11.73
N ASN A 341 3.91 -10.36 11.67
CA ASN A 341 4.75 -9.95 10.56
C ASN A 341 4.28 -10.59 9.24
N GLN A 342 3.98 -11.89 9.25
CA GLN A 342 3.45 -12.57 8.08
C GLN A 342 2.10 -11.98 7.64
N LEU A 343 1.19 -11.71 8.57
CA LEU A 343 -0.12 -11.12 8.32
C LEU A 343 -0.02 -9.70 7.75
N SER A 344 0.82 -8.87 8.37
CA SER A 344 0.97 -7.44 8.02
C SER A 344 1.92 -7.19 6.85
N GLY A 345 2.72 -8.20 6.46
CA GLY A 345 3.79 -8.05 5.48
C GLY A 345 4.95 -7.17 5.97
N LYS A 346 5.03 -6.97 7.29
CA LYS A 346 6.12 -6.23 7.93
C LYS A 346 7.23 -7.18 8.39
N ASP A 347 8.37 -6.59 8.74
CA ASP A 347 9.49 -7.31 9.31
C ASP A 347 9.96 -6.61 10.59
N ILE A 348 9.07 -6.59 11.56
CA ILE A 348 9.33 -5.95 12.84
C ILE A 348 10.19 -6.90 13.66
N HIS A 349 11.43 -6.50 13.93
CA HIS A 349 12.35 -7.31 14.70
C HIS A 349 11.94 -7.36 16.19
N PRO A 350 11.98 -8.53 16.88
CA PRO A 350 11.60 -8.66 18.27
C PRO A 350 12.33 -7.70 19.23
N ALA A 351 13.59 -7.34 18.93
CA ALA A 351 14.36 -6.37 19.72
C ALA A 351 13.71 -4.98 19.76
N THR A 352 12.80 -4.66 18.84
CA THR A 352 12.06 -3.38 18.83
C THR A 352 11.20 -3.21 20.09
N LEU A 353 10.69 -4.31 20.67
CA LEU A 353 9.93 -4.32 21.92
C LEU A 353 10.76 -3.82 23.12
N PHE A 354 12.07 -4.02 23.07
CA PHE A 354 13.00 -3.70 24.17
C PHE A 354 13.74 -2.37 23.96
N GLN A 355 13.42 -1.62 22.88
CA GLN A 355 13.99 -0.29 22.69
C GLN A 355 13.52 0.69 23.78
N PRO A 356 14.38 1.63 24.26
CA PRO A 356 14.03 2.54 25.37
C PRO A 356 12.74 3.34 25.12
N LYS A 357 12.55 3.85 23.90
CA LYS A 357 11.33 4.58 23.52
C LYS A 357 10.08 3.70 23.62
N MET A 358 10.18 2.43 23.26
CA MET A 358 9.07 1.48 23.33
C MET A 358 8.74 1.13 24.79
N ILE A 359 9.77 0.86 25.61
CA ILE A 359 9.58 0.58 27.04
C ILE A 359 8.88 1.76 27.73
N ILE A 360 9.30 2.99 27.47
CA ILE A 360 8.64 4.20 28.02
C ILE A 360 7.17 4.26 27.58
N SER A 361 6.88 4.02 26.32
CA SER A 361 5.50 4.01 25.80
C SER A 361 4.65 2.92 26.47
N LEU A 362 5.20 1.74 26.68
CA LEU A 362 4.53 0.62 27.36
C LEU A 362 4.27 0.90 28.85
N LEU A 363 5.24 1.49 29.54
CA LEU A 363 5.07 1.91 30.92
C LEU A 363 4.01 3.02 31.06
N ALA A 364 4.02 3.99 30.14
CA ALA A 364 2.98 5.02 30.09
C ALA A 364 1.60 4.41 29.82
N LEU A 365 1.49 3.49 28.87
CA LEU A 365 0.26 2.76 28.58
C LEU A 365 -0.24 1.98 29.80
N MET A 366 0.64 1.23 30.47
CA MET A 366 0.32 0.49 31.70
C MET A 366 -0.18 1.44 32.79
N PHE A 367 0.48 2.57 33.00
CA PHE A 367 0.06 3.57 33.99
C PHE A 367 -1.31 4.13 33.69
N ILE A 368 -1.58 4.50 32.42
CA ILE A 368 -2.89 4.99 31.97
C ILE A 368 -3.97 3.93 32.19
N VAL A 369 -3.71 2.67 31.80
CA VAL A 369 -4.67 1.56 31.98
C VAL A 369 -4.92 1.30 33.46
N GLY A 370 -3.86 1.23 34.27
CA GLY A 370 -3.97 1.04 35.71
C GLY A 370 -4.78 2.15 36.41
N LEU A 371 -4.57 3.40 35.97
CA LEU A 371 -5.31 4.56 36.48
C LEU A 371 -6.77 4.54 36.04
N LEU A 372 -7.05 4.34 34.77
CA LEU A 372 -8.42 4.32 34.23
C LEU A 372 -9.22 3.15 34.77
N ALA A 373 -8.66 1.95 34.74
CA ALA A 373 -9.34 0.74 35.18
C ALA A 373 -9.40 0.61 36.71
N GLY A 374 -8.44 1.21 37.44
CA GLY A 374 -8.33 1.15 38.88
C GLY A 374 -9.06 2.25 39.64
N SER A 375 -9.20 3.44 39.04
CA SER A 375 -9.77 4.60 39.73
C SER A 375 -11.20 4.37 40.19
N TYR A 376 -12.06 3.88 39.31
CA TYR A 376 -13.46 3.67 39.64
C TYR A 376 -13.66 2.65 40.80
N PRO A 377 -13.11 1.42 40.76
CA PRO A 377 -13.21 0.48 41.87
C PRO A 377 -12.65 1.05 43.18
N ALA A 378 -11.51 1.74 43.16
CA ALA A 378 -10.89 2.31 44.34
C ALA A 378 -11.72 3.40 44.98
N PHE A 379 -12.24 4.36 44.21
CA PHE A 379 -13.12 5.41 44.73
C PHE A 379 -14.46 4.86 45.17
N PHE A 380 -15.00 3.88 44.46
CA PHE A 380 -16.25 3.24 44.77
C PHE A 380 -16.20 2.47 46.11
N LEU A 381 -15.21 1.58 46.30
CA LEU A 381 -15.04 0.82 47.54
C LEU A 381 -14.80 1.71 48.75
N SER A 382 -13.99 2.75 48.56
CA SER A 382 -13.69 3.70 49.63
C SER A 382 -14.86 4.58 50.04
N SER A 383 -15.96 4.64 49.26
CA SER A 383 -17.14 5.45 49.56
C SER A 383 -18.18 4.76 50.47
N PHE A 384 -18.06 3.44 50.70
CA PHE A 384 -19.02 2.72 51.57
C PHE A 384 -19.08 3.28 52.99
N GLN A 385 -20.31 3.48 53.51
CA GLN A 385 -20.54 3.85 54.90
C GLN A 385 -20.58 2.59 55.76
N PRO A 386 -19.89 2.55 56.93
CA PRO A 386 -19.84 1.37 57.79
C PRO A 386 -21.22 0.90 58.26
N VAL A 387 -22.11 1.85 58.54
CA VAL A 387 -23.47 1.58 59.04
C VAL A 387 -24.32 0.77 58.05
N ASP A 388 -24.25 1.15 56.76
CA ASP A 388 -25.04 0.50 55.70
C ASP A 388 -24.51 -0.93 55.41
N VAL A 389 -23.21 -1.10 55.54
CA VAL A 389 -22.54 -2.39 55.34
C VAL A 389 -22.85 -3.38 56.46
N LEU A 390 -22.81 -2.94 57.72
CA LEU A 390 -23.05 -3.79 58.90
C LEU A 390 -24.54 -4.12 59.08
N LYS A 391 -25.48 -3.21 58.68
CA LYS A 391 -26.93 -3.44 58.70
C LYS A 391 -27.44 -4.31 57.53
N GLY A 392 -26.57 -4.79 56.65
CA GLY A 392 -26.98 -5.60 55.49
C GLY A 392 -27.79 -4.85 54.42
N LYS A 393 -27.97 -3.54 54.57
CA LYS A 393 -28.69 -2.68 53.60
C LYS A 393 -27.75 -2.25 52.45
N LEU A 394 -27.16 -3.23 51.77
CA LEU A 394 -26.40 -2.96 50.52
C LEU A 394 -27.30 -2.66 49.31
N ALA A 395 -28.55 -2.29 49.57
CA ALA A 395 -29.60 -2.03 48.59
C ALA A 395 -29.62 -0.58 48.09
N GLY A 396 -28.47 -0.04 47.72
CA GLY A 396 -28.39 1.20 46.93
C GLY A 396 -28.54 0.90 45.43
N GLY A 397 -29.70 0.37 45.02
CA GLY A 397 -29.86 -0.36 43.76
C GLY A 397 -29.73 0.42 42.46
N PHE A 398 -30.26 1.64 42.32
CA PHE A 398 -30.50 2.24 41.00
C PHE A 398 -29.28 2.93 40.36
N LYS A 399 -28.50 3.71 41.11
CA LYS A 399 -27.31 4.40 40.61
C LYS A 399 -26.15 3.44 40.31
N ARG A 400 -26.07 2.31 40.99
CA ARG A 400 -24.98 1.30 40.85
C ARG A 400 -25.16 0.45 39.60
N SER A 401 -26.38 0.11 39.21
CA SER A 401 -26.70 -0.68 38.02
C SER A 401 -26.48 0.12 36.73
N TRP A 402 -26.76 1.43 36.76
CA TRP A 402 -26.73 2.29 35.57
C TRP A 402 -25.35 2.42 34.96
N LEU A 403 -24.30 2.72 35.76
CA LEU A 403 -22.94 2.89 35.22
C LEU A 403 -22.38 1.60 34.61
N ARG A 404 -22.55 0.47 35.32
CA ARG A 404 -22.16 -0.84 34.81
C ARG A 404 -22.89 -1.17 33.50
N ASN A 405 -24.19 -0.93 33.45
CA ASN A 405 -25.01 -1.17 32.27
C ASN A 405 -24.59 -0.27 31.11
N SER A 406 -24.26 1.01 31.37
CA SER A 406 -23.74 1.94 30.36
C SER A 406 -22.38 1.45 29.79
N LEU A 407 -21.47 0.97 30.64
CA LEU A 407 -20.18 0.43 30.20
C LEU A 407 -20.37 -0.82 29.33
N VAL A 408 -21.33 -1.68 29.67
CA VAL A 408 -21.66 -2.86 28.85
C VAL A 408 -22.28 -2.44 27.52
N VAL A 409 -23.15 -1.41 27.50
CA VAL A 409 -23.71 -0.87 26.24
C VAL A 409 -22.60 -0.33 25.36
N VAL A 410 -21.67 0.49 25.89
CA VAL A 410 -20.53 1.02 25.13
C VAL A 410 -19.69 -0.13 24.55
N GLN A 411 -19.42 -1.17 25.34
CA GLN A 411 -18.68 -2.35 24.88
C GLN A 411 -19.37 -3.04 23.70
N PHE A 412 -20.71 -3.25 23.77
CA PHE A 412 -21.46 -3.84 22.67
C PHE A 412 -21.54 -2.92 21.45
N VAL A 413 -21.69 -1.59 21.65
CA VAL A 413 -21.64 -0.63 20.54
C VAL A 413 -20.33 -0.77 19.76
N ILE A 414 -19.20 -0.75 20.47
CA ILE A 414 -17.88 -0.93 19.86
C ILE A 414 -17.80 -2.26 19.10
N SER A 415 -18.24 -3.36 19.72
CA SER A 415 -18.21 -4.68 19.08
C SER A 415 -19.05 -4.74 17.81
N ILE A 416 -20.27 -4.15 17.83
CA ILE A 416 -21.17 -4.12 16.66
C ILE A 416 -20.57 -3.27 15.53
N VAL A 417 -20.01 -2.10 15.86
CA VAL A 417 -19.32 -1.25 14.87
C VAL A 417 -18.15 -1.99 14.21
N LEU A 418 -17.35 -2.71 15.01
CA LEU A 418 -16.24 -3.52 14.48
C LEU A 418 -16.73 -4.68 13.58
N ILE A 419 -17.82 -5.36 13.96
CA ILE A 419 -18.43 -6.41 13.14
C ILE A 419 -18.91 -5.83 11.81
N PHE A 420 -19.63 -4.70 11.87
CA PHE A 420 -20.14 -4.03 10.66
C PHE A 420 -19.00 -3.61 9.73
N GLY A 421 -17.95 -2.95 10.27
CA GLY A 421 -16.75 -2.59 9.51
C GLY A 421 -16.07 -3.81 8.87
N THR A 422 -15.98 -4.93 9.60
CA THR A 422 -15.45 -6.20 9.09
C THR A 422 -16.26 -6.72 7.90
N ILE A 423 -17.58 -6.70 7.99
CA ILE A 423 -18.47 -7.15 6.91
C ILE A 423 -18.32 -6.24 5.67
N VAL A 424 -18.23 -4.92 5.86
CA VAL A 424 -18.04 -3.97 4.77
C VAL A 424 -16.72 -4.23 4.05
N ILE A 425 -15.60 -4.35 4.79
CA ILE A 425 -14.28 -4.63 4.22
C ILE A 425 -14.30 -5.97 3.46
N TYR A 426 -14.86 -7.01 4.07
CA TYR A 426 -14.95 -8.32 3.41
C TYR A 426 -15.74 -8.25 2.10
N ARG A 427 -16.89 -7.56 2.10
CA ARG A 427 -17.70 -7.38 0.88
C ARG A 427 -16.97 -6.56 -0.18
N GLN A 428 -16.23 -5.52 0.24
CA GLN A 428 -15.44 -4.71 -0.68
C GLN A 428 -14.33 -5.53 -1.36
N LEU A 429 -13.59 -6.32 -0.59
CA LEU A 429 -12.57 -7.22 -1.15
C LEU A 429 -13.18 -8.28 -2.07
N SER A 430 -14.30 -8.87 -1.67
CA SER A 430 -15.03 -9.84 -2.50
C SER A 430 -15.50 -9.22 -3.81
N TYR A 431 -15.99 -7.97 -3.78
CA TYR A 431 -16.38 -7.23 -4.98
C TYR A 431 -15.20 -7.02 -5.93
N ILE A 432 -14.03 -6.61 -5.41
CA ILE A 432 -12.81 -6.43 -6.21
C ILE A 432 -12.44 -7.72 -6.94
N HIS A 433 -12.51 -8.88 -6.26
CA HIS A 433 -12.17 -10.16 -6.84
C HIS A 433 -13.18 -10.68 -7.87
N SER A 434 -14.47 -10.39 -7.67
CA SER A 434 -15.55 -10.93 -8.49
C SER A 434 -15.97 -10.02 -9.66
N LYS A 435 -15.49 -8.75 -9.68
CA LYS A 435 -15.88 -7.80 -10.74
C LYS A 435 -15.36 -8.24 -12.10
N ASP A 436 -16.25 -8.17 -13.11
CA ASP A 436 -15.86 -8.26 -14.53
C ASP A 436 -14.98 -7.06 -14.89
N LEU A 437 -13.72 -7.34 -15.21
CA LEU A 437 -12.73 -6.34 -15.58
C LEU A 437 -12.79 -5.94 -17.06
N GLY A 438 -13.60 -6.64 -17.86
CA GLY A 438 -13.68 -6.44 -19.32
C GLY A 438 -12.62 -7.25 -20.10
N PHE A 439 -11.84 -8.06 -19.42
CA PHE A 439 -10.90 -9.04 -20.00
C PHE A 439 -10.81 -10.30 -19.15
N ASN A 440 -10.39 -11.40 -19.80
CA ASN A 440 -10.19 -12.68 -19.09
C ASN A 440 -8.75 -12.75 -18.57
N ARG A 441 -8.60 -12.90 -17.24
CA ARG A 441 -7.33 -13.12 -16.56
C ARG A 441 -7.11 -14.55 -16.11
N SER A 442 -8.17 -15.36 -16.07
CA SER A 442 -8.12 -16.73 -15.56
C SER A 442 -7.30 -17.61 -16.47
N GLN A 443 -6.35 -18.34 -15.91
CA GLN A 443 -5.46 -19.24 -16.63
C GLN A 443 -4.66 -18.56 -17.76
N VAL A 444 -4.36 -17.27 -17.62
CA VAL A 444 -3.46 -16.55 -18.52
C VAL A 444 -2.08 -16.50 -17.88
N LEU A 445 -1.12 -17.19 -18.50
CA LEU A 445 0.30 -17.15 -18.15
C LEU A 445 0.97 -15.99 -18.92
N THR A 446 1.67 -15.10 -18.24
CA THR A 446 2.49 -14.08 -18.87
C THR A 446 3.95 -14.49 -18.79
N ILE A 447 4.61 -14.65 -19.94
CA ILE A 447 6.05 -14.84 -20.05
C ILE A 447 6.67 -13.47 -20.21
N ASN A 448 7.50 -13.10 -19.25
CA ASN A 448 8.10 -11.77 -19.18
C ASN A 448 9.43 -11.72 -19.94
N HIS A 449 9.90 -10.50 -20.28
CA HIS A 449 11.23 -10.27 -20.89
C HIS A 449 11.47 -11.04 -22.18
N THR A 450 10.44 -11.20 -23.00
CA THR A 450 10.56 -11.87 -24.30
C THR A 450 11.27 -11.02 -25.36
N ASP A 451 11.53 -9.74 -25.07
CA ASP A 451 12.41 -8.84 -25.82
C ASP A 451 13.84 -9.41 -25.99
N MET A 452 14.32 -10.17 -25.00
CA MET A 452 15.61 -10.86 -25.08
C MET A 452 15.69 -11.91 -26.21
N LEU A 453 14.55 -12.39 -26.69
CA LEU A 453 14.48 -13.30 -27.84
C LEU A 453 14.70 -12.58 -29.18
N GLY A 454 14.55 -11.24 -29.24
CA GLY A 454 14.57 -10.48 -30.47
C GLY A 454 13.58 -11.03 -31.51
N ASP A 455 14.00 -11.23 -32.74
CA ASP A 455 13.11 -11.76 -33.79
C ASP A 455 12.65 -13.20 -33.57
N ARG A 456 13.32 -13.96 -32.69
CA ARG A 456 12.90 -15.33 -32.32
C ARG A 456 11.62 -15.35 -31.44
N ALA A 457 11.21 -14.21 -30.88
CA ALA A 457 9.99 -14.14 -30.06
C ALA A 457 8.73 -14.53 -30.84
N ILE A 458 8.65 -14.18 -32.13
CA ILE A 458 7.52 -14.57 -33.01
C ILE A 458 7.52 -16.08 -33.22
N THR A 459 8.69 -16.67 -33.49
CA THR A 459 8.84 -18.12 -33.66
C THR A 459 8.43 -18.83 -32.37
N PHE A 460 8.89 -18.34 -31.22
CA PHE A 460 8.54 -18.88 -29.92
C PHE A 460 7.02 -18.84 -29.70
N ARG A 461 6.38 -17.67 -29.90
CA ARG A 461 4.90 -17.55 -29.79
C ARG A 461 4.19 -18.59 -30.68
N ASN A 462 4.63 -18.77 -31.91
CA ASN A 462 4.01 -19.72 -32.84
C ASN A 462 4.21 -21.17 -32.37
N GLU A 463 5.35 -21.52 -31.80
CA GLU A 463 5.59 -22.84 -31.21
C GLU A 463 4.74 -23.08 -29.96
N LEU A 464 4.45 -22.05 -29.17
CA LEU A 464 3.53 -22.16 -28.03
C LEU A 464 2.13 -22.59 -28.45
N LEU A 465 1.64 -22.10 -29.58
CA LEU A 465 0.32 -22.48 -30.13
C LEU A 465 0.22 -23.96 -30.55
N GLN A 466 1.37 -24.64 -30.72
CA GLN A 466 1.41 -26.08 -31.02
C GLN A 466 1.35 -26.98 -29.76
N ILE A 467 1.45 -26.38 -28.58
CA ILE A 467 1.42 -27.12 -27.31
C ILE A 467 -0.02 -27.48 -26.98
N SER A 468 -0.32 -28.77 -26.82
CA SER A 468 -1.62 -29.19 -26.35
C SER A 468 -1.93 -28.58 -24.97
N GLY A 469 -3.09 -27.93 -24.85
CA GLY A 469 -3.48 -27.19 -23.66
C GLY A 469 -3.24 -25.68 -23.75
N VAL A 470 -2.56 -25.18 -24.80
CA VAL A 470 -2.50 -23.77 -25.13
C VAL A 470 -3.62 -23.44 -26.11
N ARG A 471 -4.50 -22.51 -25.73
CA ARG A 471 -5.60 -22.06 -26.57
C ARG A 471 -5.22 -20.88 -27.47
N ASN A 472 -4.48 -19.94 -26.90
CA ASN A 472 -4.04 -18.75 -27.62
C ASN A 472 -2.73 -18.21 -27.03
N ALA A 473 -1.95 -17.47 -27.83
CA ALA A 473 -0.75 -16.78 -27.40
C ALA A 473 -0.65 -15.46 -28.14
N THR A 474 -0.34 -14.38 -27.41
CA THR A 474 -0.28 -12.99 -27.92
C THR A 474 0.93 -12.27 -27.41
N MET A 475 1.46 -11.37 -28.23
CA MET A 475 2.59 -10.49 -27.92
C MET A 475 2.11 -9.07 -27.67
N SER A 476 2.62 -8.44 -26.60
CA SER A 476 2.25 -7.07 -26.27
C SER A 476 3.36 -6.35 -25.48
N CYS A 477 3.41 -5.02 -25.59
CA CYS A 477 4.31 -4.22 -24.76
C CYS A 477 3.80 -4.14 -23.31
N PHE A 478 2.49 -4.14 -23.11
CA PHE A 478 1.88 -4.09 -21.79
C PHE A 478 0.77 -5.13 -21.64
N THR A 479 0.65 -5.65 -20.43
CA THR A 479 -0.50 -6.44 -20.00
C THR A 479 -1.49 -5.57 -19.22
N PRO A 480 -2.77 -5.94 -19.11
CA PRO A 480 -3.77 -5.15 -18.37
C PRO A 480 -3.46 -4.95 -16.88
N VAL A 481 -2.55 -5.75 -16.33
CA VAL A 481 -2.16 -5.74 -14.90
C VAL A 481 -0.76 -5.18 -14.66
N ASN A 482 -0.12 -4.58 -15.66
CA ASN A 482 1.20 -4.00 -15.52
C ASN A 482 1.12 -2.54 -15.00
N PHE A 483 2.10 -2.13 -14.19
CA PHE A 483 2.21 -0.75 -13.69
C PHE A 483 2.81 0.21 -14.72
N ALA A 484 3.70 -0.29 -15.59
CA ALA A 484 4.30 0.53 -16.63
C ALA A 484 3.25 0.98 -17.66
N ARG A 485 3.32 2.24 -18.06
CA ARG A 485 2.37 2.85 -19.01
C ARG A 485 3.12 3.80 -19.94
N ASN A 486 2.58 3.95 -21.13
CA ASN A 486 3.06 4.91 -22.11
C ASN A 486 1.88 5.79 -22.55
N ASN A 487 1.95 7.08 -22.25
CA ASN A 487 0.94 8.06 -22.59
C ASN A 487 1.43 8.96 -23.73
N ASN A 488 0.61 9.11 -24.75
CA ASN A 488 0.82 10.08 -25.82
C ASN A 488 -0.40 10.98 -25.98
N THR A 489 -0.19 12.18 -26.53
CA THR A 489 -1.28 13.09 -26.84
C THR A 489 -1.64 13.00 -28.33
N TYR A 490 -2.91 12.80 -28.60
CA TYR A 490 -3.47 12.71 -29.97
C TYR A 490 -4.39 13.87 -30.25
N PHE A 491 -4.38 14.32 -31.49
CA PHE A 491 -5.16 15.46 -31.96
C PHE A 491 -6.08 15.04 -33.11
N THR A 492 -7.18 15.75 -33.27
CA THR A 492 -8.15 15.51 -34.37
C THR A 492 -7.81 16.29 -35.65
N SER A 493 -6.76 17.10 -35.64
CA SER A 493 -6.25 17.85 -36.77
C SER A 493 -4.74 18.00 -36.74
N THR A 494 -4.14 18.25 -37.91
CA THR A 494 -2.70 18.51 -38.03
C THR A 494 -2.26 19.85 -37.41
N ALA A 495 -3.21 20.73 -37.04
CA ALA A 495 -2.90 21.99 -36.34
C ALA A 495 -2.50 21.80 -34.89
N LEU A 496 -2.54 20.57 -34.35
CA LEU A 496 -2.14 20.16 -32.98
C LEU A 496 -2.66 21.09 -31.88
N ASN A 497 -3.95 21.46 -31.96
CA ASN A 497 -4.55 22.39 -31.01
C ASN A 497 -4.62 21.76 -29.58
N PRO A 498 -3.94 22.33 -28.59
CA PRO A 498 -3.91 21.81 -27.23
C PRO A 498 -5.28 21.61 -26.59
N ALA A 499 -6.24 22.50 -26.88
CA ALA A 499 -7.60 22.42 -26.35
C ALA A 499 -8.38 21.19 -26.85
N THR A 500 -7.92 20.55 -27.92
CA THR A 500 -8.51 19.33 -28.49
C THR A 500 -7.62 18.12 -28.39
N GLY A 501 -6.49 18.24 -27.68
CA GLY A 501 -5.58 17.15 -27.42
C GLY A 501 -6.20 16.12 -26.46
N ILE A 502 -6.07 14.85 -26.82
CA ILE A 502 -6.56 13.73 -26.02
C ILE A 502 -5.36 12.90 -25.59
N GLY A 503 -5.06 12.89 -24.29
CA GLY A 503 -4.06 11.99 -23.73
C GLY A 503 -4.60 10.57 -23.72
N MET A 504 -3.91 9.66 -24.39
CA MET A 504 -4.28 8.25 -24.45
C MET A 504 -3.08 7.37 -24.11
N GLN A 505 -3.36 6.27 -23.41
CA GLN A 505 -2.42 5.16 -23.31
C GLN A 505 -2.16 4.60 -24.71
N SER A 506 -0.91 4.27 -25.00
CA SER A 506 -0.50 3.75 -26.32
C SER A 506 0.16 2.38 -26.16
N TRP A 507 -0.51 1.32 -26.59
CA TRP A 507 -0.03 -0.05 -26.44
C TRP A 507 0.15 -0.73 -27.78
N THR A 508 1.33 -1.24 -28.04
CA THR A 508 1.61 -2.07 -29.22
C THR A 508 1.24 -3.51 -28.93
N VAL A 509 0.42 -4.09 -29.79
CA VAL A 509 -0.14 -5.45 -29.65
C VAL A 509 -0.15 -6.17 -30.99
N ASP A 510 -0.24 -7.50 -30.95
CA ASP A 510 -0.47 -8.31 -32.16
C ASP A 510 -1.98 -8.55 -32.41
N GLU A 511 -2.29 -9.23 -33.51
CA GLU A 511 -3.67 -9.58 -33.92
C GLU A 511 -4.39 -10.49 -32.93
N ASN A 512 -3.66 -11.20 -32.10
CA ASN A 512 -4.21 -12.15 -31.14
C ASN A 512 -4.55 -11.55 -29.77
N TYR A 513 -4.16 -10.30 -29.50
CA TYR A 513 -4.30 -9.67 -28.20
C TYR A 513 -5.77 -9.59 -27.72
N ILE A 514 -6.64 -9.07 -28.54
CA ILE A 514 -8.08 -8.91 -28.22
C ILE A 514 -8.72 -10.28 -27.98
N PRO A 515 -8.59 -11.27 -28.90
CA PRO A 515 -9.21 -12.59 -28.70
C PRO A 515 -8.56 -13.42 -27.58
N ALA A 516 -7.23 -13.33 -27.36
CA ALA A 516 -6.55 -14.06 -26.30
C ALA A 516 -7.00 -13.63 -24.91
N LEU A 517 -7.27 -12.33 -24.74
CA LEU A 517 -7.74 -11.78 -23.48
C LEU A 517 -9.27 -11.67 -23.42
N GLY A 518 -10.01 -12.16 -24.44
CA GLY A 518 -11.47 -12.19 -24.42
C GLY A 518 -12.11 -10.79 -24.42
N MET A 519 -11.41 -9.77 -24.92
CA MET A 519 -11.94 -8.40 -25.01
C MET A 519 -13.01 -8.29 -26.08
N LYS A 520 -13.99 -7.40 -25.89
CA LYS A 520 -15.13 -7.26 -26.78
C LYS A 520 -14.99 -6.07 -27.71
N ILE A 521 -15.04 -6.31 -29.03
CA ILE A 521 -15.13 -5.27 -30.05
C ILE A 521 -16.60 -4.80 -30.13
N LEU A 522 -16.82 -3.50 -30.07
CA LEU A 522 -18.13 -2.87 -30.14
C LEU A 522 -18.44 -2.38 -31.53
N GLN A 523 -17.46 -1.82 -32.24
CA GLN A 523 -17.57 -1.29 -33.61
C GLN A 523 -16.30 -1.62 -34.38
N GLY A 524 -16.43 -1.76 -35.69
CA GLY A 524 -15.30 -2.04 -36.56
C GLY A 524 -14.79 -3.46 -36.50
N ARG A 525 -13.47 -3.64 -36.60
CA ARG A 525 -12.79 -4.95 -36.67
C ARG A 525 -11.52 -4.98 -35.85
N ASN A 526 -11.00 -6.20 -35.66
CA ASN A 526 -9.68 -6.44 -35.10
C ASN A 526 -8.58 -6.20 -36.13
N PHE A 527 -7.33 -6.10 -35.67
CA PHE A 527 -6.13 -6.13 -36.52
C PHE A 527 -6.01 -7.42 -37.30
N SER A 528 -5.42 -7.30 -38.50
CA SER A 528 -5.12 -8.44 -39.35
C SER A 528 -3.84 -8.22 -40.14
N THR A 529 -2.98 -9.22 -40.19
CA THR A 529 -1.78 -9.22 -41.04
C THR A 529 -2.08 -9.16 -42.54
N GLN A 530 -3.34 -9.39 -42.94
CA GLN A 530 -3.78 -9.35 -44.34
C GLN A 530 -4.00 -7.92 -44.83
N PHE A 531 -4.14 -6.95 -43.95
CA PHE A 531 -4.36 -5.53 -44.30
C PHE A 531 -3.10 -4.71 -44.02
N ALA A 532 -2.41 -4.29 -45.07
CA ALA A 532 -1.21 -3.44 -44.94
C ALA A 532 -1.55 -2.08 -44.26
N SER A 533 -2.80 -1.58 -44.43
CA SER A 533 -3.30 -0.36 -43.79
C SER A 533 -3.34 -0.44 -42.24
N ASP A 534 -3.30 -1.65 -41.65
CA ASP A 534 -3.34 -1.80 -40.22
C ASP A 534 -2.06 -1.31 -39.52
N SER A 535 -0.97 -1.10 -40.28
CA SER A 535 0.25 -0.45 -39.77
C SER A 535 0.03 0.97 -39.25
N THR A 536 -0.97 1.69 -39.80
CA THR A 536 -1.43 3.01 -39.35
C THR A 536 -2.82 2.95 -38.72
N GLY A 537 -3.39 1.76 -38.60
CA GLY A 537 -4.68 1.53 -37.94
C GLY A 537 -4.54 1.49 -36.43
N ILE A 538 -5.53 2.03 -35.73
CA ILE A 538 -5.62 1.93 -34.26
C ILE A 538 -6.99 1.43 -33.81
N ILE A 539 -7.00 0.72 -32.69
CA ILE A 539 -8.24 0.33 -32.01
C ILE A 539 -8.29 1.10 -30.69
N ILE A 540 -9.37 1.82 -30.46
CA ILE A 540 -9.55 2.64 -29.26
C ILE A 540 -10.57 2.02 -28.30
N ASN A 541 -10.53 2.41 -27.01
CA ASN A 541 -11.55 2.00 -26.04
C ASN A 541 -12.75 2.98 -26.02
N GLU A 542 -13.84 2.62 -25.33
CA GLU A 542 -15.02 3.48 -25.16
C GLU A 542 -14.69 4.82 -24.49
N ALA A 543 -13.69 4.85 -23.59
CA ALA A 543 -13.27 6.08 -22.94
C ALA A 543 -12.71 7.07 -23.98
N ALA A 544 -11.82 6.62 -24.86
CA ALA A 544 -11.30 7.44 -25.96
C ALA A 544 -12.41 7.86 -26.95
N ALA A 545 -13.33 6.94 -27.26
CA ALA A 545 -14.46 7.20 -28.14
C ALA A 545 -15.37 8.34 -27.63
N LYS A 546 -15.60 8.40 -26.30
CA LYS A 546 -16.38 9.47 -25.67
C LYS A 546 -15.74 10.85 -25.82
N PHE A 547 -14.41 10.95 -25.68
CA PHE A 547 -13.68 12.20 -25.87
C PHE A 547 -13.75 12.70 -27.32
N LEU A 548 -13.78 11.78 -28.27
CA LEU A 548 -13.91 12.16 -29.71
C LEU A 548 -15.29 12.65 -30.09
N ALA A 549 -16.32 12.46 -29.27
CA ALA A 549 -17.67 12.95 -29.36
C ALA A 549 -18.30 12.85 -30.79
N SER A 550 -17.93 11.83 -31.56
CA SER A 550 -18.36 11.61 -32.96
C SER A 550 -19.23 10.37 -33.02
N LYS A 551 -20.30 10.46 -33.84
CA LYS A 551 -21.15 9.30 -34.17
C LYS A 551 -20.47 8.34 -35.15
N ASP A 552 -19.63 8.88 -36.03
CA ASP A 552 -18.81 8.09 -36.97
C ASP A 552 -17.36 8.16 -36.54
N LEU A 553 -16.93 7.09 -35.88
CA LEU A 553 -15.55 6.93 -35.32
C LEU A 553 -14.65 6.19 -36.29
N LEU A 554 -15.21 5.28 -37.08
CA LEU A 554 -14.42 4.45 -37.98
C LEU A 554 -13.83 5.32 -39.09
N ASN A 555 -12.56 5.08 -39.40
CA ASN A 555 -11.75 5.87 -40.34
C ASN A 555 -11.46 7.33 -39.92
N LYS A 556 -11.91 7.77 -38.76
CA LYS A 556 -11.51 9.10 -38.25
C LYS A 556 -10.00 9.11 -38.01
N LYS A 557 -9.36 10.18 -38.41
CA LYS A 557 -7.92 10.37 -38.33
C LYS A 557 -7.53 11.00 -36.99
N LEU A 558 -6.45 10.50 -36.41
CA LEU A 558 -5.79 11.07 -35.26
C LEU A 558 -4.34 11.36 -35.61
N TYR A 559 -3.82 12.42 -35.04
CA TYR A 559 -2.50 12.96 -35.32
C TYR A 559 -1.69 13.07 -34.03
N THR A 560 -0.39 12.75 -34.08
CA THR A 560 0.53 12.98 -32.96
C THR A 560 1.89 13.43 -33.50
N PRO A 561 2.60 14.34 -32.81
CA PRO A 561 3.98 14.66 -33.18
C PRO A 561 4.84 13.39 -33.07
N ARG A 562 5.69 13.14 -34.06
CA ARG A 562 6.60 11.98 -34.05
C ARG A 562 7.64 12.12 -32.94
N ASP A 563 8.22 13.30 -32.86
CA ASP A 563 9.13 13.72 -31.80
C ASP A 563 9.06 15.24 -31.60
N LEU A 564 9.79 15.76 -30.60
CA LEU A 564 9.77 17.19 -30.27
C LEU A 564 10.63 18.06 -31.17
N HIS A 565 11.58 17.45 -31.88
CA HIS A 565 12.58 18.16 -32.70
C HIS A 565 12.21 18.15 -34.18
N SER A 566 11.36 17.21 -34.61
CA SER A 566 10.84 17.16 -35.96
C SER A 566 9.46 17.82 -36.04
N LYS A 567 9.16 18.39 -37.22
CA LYS A 567 7.80 18.85 -37.55
C LYS A 567 6.96 17.71 -38.11
N ASP A 568 7.45 16.49 -38.08
CA ASP A 568 6.73 15.34 -38.61
C ASP A 568 5.56 14.96 -37.71
N ILE A 569 4.44 14.71 -38.35
CA ILE A 569 3.21 14.31 -37.67
C ILE A 569 2.85 12.92 -38.16
N ASP A 570 2.72 11.99 -37.23
CA ASP A 570 2.20 10.67 -37.51
C ASP A 570 0.68 10.72 -37.61
N GLU A 571 0.13 10.07 -38.63
CA GLU A 571 -1.28 9.95 -38.88
C GLU A 571 -1.75 8.52 -38.62
N TYR A 572 -2.82 8.39 -37.86
CA TYR A 572 -3.44 7.09 -37.54
C TYR A 572 -4.94 7.16 -37.87
N HIS A 573 -5.57 6.03 -38.24
CA HIS A 573 -7.00 5.94 -38.50
C HIS A 573 -7.63 4.89 -37.59
N ILE A 574 -8.83 5.19 -37.07
CA ILE A 574 -9.56 4.29 -36.17
C ILE A 574 -10.21 3.18 -36.98
N ILE A 575 -9.80 1.91 -36.72
CA ILE A 575 -10.36 0.71 -37.39
C ILE A 575 -11.34 -0.04 -36.50
N GLY A 576 -11.33 0.20 -35.20
CA GLY A 576 -12.21 -0.48 -34.26
C GLY A 576 -12.35 0.25 -32.93
N VAL A 577 -13.41 -0.11 -32.22
CA VAL A 577 -13.67 0.35 -30.84
C VAL A 577 -13.93 -0.86 -29.98
N ILE A 578 -13.17 -0.99 -28.87
CA ILE A 578 -13.35 -2.05 -27.87
C ILE A 578 -14.10 -1.53 -26.64
N LYS A 579 -14.81 -2.42 -25.96
CA LYS A 579 -15.42 -2.14 -24.66
C LYS A 579 -14.34 -1.73 -23.66
N ASN A 580 -14.67 -0.80 -22.76
CA ASN A 580 -13.77 -0.46 -21.67
C ASN A 580 -13.38 -1.70 -20.85
N PHE A 581 -12.12 -1.77 -20.49
CA PHE A 581 -11.60 -2.76 -19.57
C PHE A 581 -10.71 -2.08 -18.52
N ASN A 582 -10.65 -2.65 -17.33
CA ASN A 582 -9.87 -2.09 -16.24
C ASN A 582 -8.42 -2.56 -16.34
N PHE A 583 -7.55 -1.70 -16.81
CA PHE A 583 -6.11 -1.95 -16.96
C PHE A 583 -5.25 -1.23 -15.87
N SER A 584 -5.89 -0.70 -14.87
CA SER A 584 -5.29 -0.14 -13.66
C SER A 584 -6.11 -0.59 -12.44
N SER A 585 -5.82 -0.03 -11.29
CA SER A 585 -6.62 -0.28 -10.09
C SER A 585 -8.09 0.05 -10.33
N LEU A 586 -9.01 -0.74 -9.77
CA LEU A 586 -10.45 -0.45 -9.78
C LEU A 586 -10.82 0.87 -9.07
N ARG A 587 -9.86 1.52 -8.41
CA ARG A 587 -10.01 2.86 -7.84
C ARG A 587 -9.92 3.94 -8.91
N ASP A 588 -9.23 3.63 -10.02
CA ASP A 588 -8.96 4.58 -11.08
C ASP A 588 -10.10 4.55 -12.09
N VAL A 589 -10.38 5.69 -12.68
CA VAL A 589 -11.29 5.77 -13.83
C VAL A 589 -10.57 5.17 -15.03
N VAL A 590 -11.29 4.38 -15.83
CA VAL A 590 -10.75 3.87 -17.10
C VAL A 590 -10.43 5.03 -18.02
N THR A 591 -9.14 5.22 -18.29
CA THR A 591 -8.65 6.31 -19.15
C THR A 591 -8.71 5.94 -20.64
N PRO A 592 -8.63 6.94 -21.55
CA PRO A 592 -8.49 6.69 -22.97
C PRO A 592 -7.28 5.80 -23.30
N LEU A 593 -7.49 4.86 -24.22
CA LEU A 593 -6.49 3.90 -24.68
C LEU A 593 -6.59 3.72 -26.18
N ALA A 594 -5.42 3.67 -26.84
CA ALA A 594 -5.24 3.26 -28.21
C ALA A 594 -4.33 2.03 -28.30
N LEU A 595 -4.76 1.00 -28.98
CA LEU A 595 -3.97 -0.16 -29.36
C LEU A 595 -3.42 0.07 -30.76
N PHE A 596 -2.14 -0.25 -30.94
CA PHE A 596 -1.38 -0.14 -32.19
C PHE A 596 -0.99 -1.51 -32.67
N PHE A 597 -1.12 -1.76 -33.97
CA PHE A 597 -0.67 -3.01 -34.56
C PHE A 597 0.83 -2.98 -34.78
N GLY A 598 1.55 -3.94 -34.20
CA GLY A 598 2.98 -4.00 -34.38
C GLY A 598 3.65 -5.17 -33.66
N LYS A 599 4.94 -5.33 -33.96
CA LYS A 599 5.79 -6.28 -33.28
C LYS A 599 6.17 -5.69 -31.92
N SER A 600 5.69 -6.31 -30.85
CA SER A 600 6.12 -5.98 -29.51
C SER A 600 6.59 -7.25 -28.80
N ASN A 601 7.83 -7.25 -28.36
CA ASN A 601 8.47 -8.41 -27.78
C ASN A 601 8.53 -8.35 -26.23
N GLY A 602 7.89 -7.38 -25.59
CA GLY A 602 8.02 -7.19 -24.14
C GLY A 602 7.49 -8.36 -23.32
N ASN A 603 6.31 -8.86 -23.68
CA ASN A 603 5.65 -9.97 -22.99
C ASN A 603 4.90 -10.88 -23.98
N ILE A 604 4.83 -12.18 -23.65
CA ILE A 604 3.94 -13.11 -24.33
C ILE A 604 2.91 -13.60 -23.32
N SER A 605 1.63 -13.31 -23.56
CA SER A 605 0.52 -13.83 -22.76
C SER A 605 -0.05 -15.09 -23.40
N VAL A 606 -0.13 -16.18 -22.64
CA VAL A 606 -0.54 -17.51 -23.08
C VAL A 606 -1.82 -17.89 -22.37
N GLN A 607 -2.90 -18.07 -23.09
CA GLN A 607 -4.16 -18.57 -22.56
C GLN A 607 -4.10 -20.11 -22.47
N ILE A 608 -4.09 -20.64 -21.27
CA ILE A 608 -4.05 -22.07 -21.00
C ILE A 608 -5.50 -22.60 -20.86
N ASN A 609 -5.78 -23.70 -21.50
CA ASN A 609 -7.05 -24.45 -21.36
C ASN A 609 -6.73 -25.93 -21.09
N SER A 610 -6.26 -26.21 -19.88
CA SER A 610 -5.86 -27.54 -19.47
C SER A 610 -6.18 -27.76 -17.99
N ALA A 611 -6.58 -28.96 -17.63
CA ALA A 611 -6.69 -29.36 -16.23
C ALA A 611 -5.31 -29.61 -15.58
N ASN A 612 -4.28 -29.87 -16.39
CA ASN A 612 -2.90 -30.09 -15.93
C ASN A 612 -2.00 -28.91 -16.34
N ILE A 613 -2.14 -27.79 -15.67
CA ILE A 613 -1.34 -26.57 -15.89
C ILE A 613 0.18 -26.81 -15.71
N PRO A 614 0.65 -27.56 -14.67
CA PRO A 614 2.08 -27.81 -14.48
C PRO A 614 2.75 -28.49 -15.70
N ASP A 615 2.07 -29.44 -16.36
CA ASP A 615 2.60 -30.10 -17.56
C ASP A 615 2.74 -29.13 -18.74
N VAL A 616 1.74 -28.25 -18.94
CA VAL A 616 1.80 -27.22 -19.98
C VAL A 616 2.97 -26.26 -19.73
N ILE A 617 3.16 -25.83 -18.48
CA ILE A 617 4.30 -24.96 -18.10
C ILE A 617 5.64 -25.66 -18.35
N ALA A 618 5.75 -26.94 -18.02
CA ALA A 618 6.96 -27.72 -18.27
C ALA A 618 7.32 -27.75 -19.77
N ARG A 619 6.34 -28.01 -20.65
CA ARG A 619 6.52 -27.98 -22.11
C ARG A 619 6.88 -26.60 -22.63
N ILE A 620 6.27 -25.53 -22.11
CA ILE A 620 6.63 -24.15 -22.45
C ILE A 620 8.09 -23.88 -22.05
N LYS A 621 8.48 -24.29 -20.84
CA LYS A 621 9.85 -24.13 -20.33
C LYS A 621 10.87 -24.90 -21.17
N ASP A 622 10.55 -26.09 -21.66
CA ASP A 622 11.42 -26.89 -22.52
C ASP A 622 11.61 -26.21 -23.89
N LYS A 623 10.53 -25.63 -24.44
CA LYS A 623 10.61 -24.81 -25.66
C LYS A 623 11.47 -23.56 -25.45
N TRP A 624 11.28 -22.86 -24.31
CA TRP A 624 12.11 -21.72 -23.93
C TRP A 624 13.60 -22.07 -23.89
N LYS A 625 13.94 -23.19 -23.23
CA LYS A 625 15.32 -23.68 -23.15
C LYS A 625 15.93 -23.98 -24.52
N THR A 626 15.14 -24.42 -25.48
CA THR A 626 15.62 -24.69 -26.85
C THR A 626 15.95 -23.39 -27.58
N ILE A 627 15.16 -22.34 -27.39
CA ILE A 627 15.30 -21.07 -28.11
C ILE A 627 16.27 -20.11 -27.40
N ALA A 628 16.29 -20.13 -26.06
CA ALA A 628 17.07 -19.26 -25.21
C ALA A 628 17.74 -20.03 -24.06
N PRO A 629 18.70 -20.92 -24.33
CA PRO A 629 19.27 -21.83 -23.32
C PRO A 629 19.97 -21.15 -22.17
N SER A 630 20.52 -19.94 -22.39
CA SER A 630 21.19 -19.15 -21.36
C SER A 630 20.27 -18.24 -20.55
N GLN A 631 19.01 -18.08 -20.98
CA GLN A 631 18.07 -17.16 -20.35
C GLN A 631 17.17 -17.88 -19.34
N ALA A 632 16.97 -17.27 -18.18
CA ALA A 632 16.01 -17.76 -17.21
C ALA A 632 14.57 -17.67 -17.76
N PHE A 633 13.78 -18.72 -17.56
CA PHE A 633 12.36 -18.70 -17.89
C PHE A 633 11.60 -17.99 -16.78
N ASP A 634 11.15 -16.76 -17.04
CA ASP A 634 10.40 -15.93 -16.11
C ASP A 634 8.94 -15.83 -16.54
N TYR A 635 8.04 -16.20 -15.64
CA TYR A 635 6.63 -16.14 -15.90
C TYR A 635 5.83 -15.80 -14.63
N SER A 636 4.65 -15.26 -14.83
CA SER A 636 3.65 -15.03 -13.78
C SER A 636 2.26 -15.38 -14.28
N PHE A 637 1.32 -15.63 -13.37
CA PHE A 637 -0.08 -15.68 -13.74
C PHE A 637 -0.70 -14.28 -13.66
N MET A 638 -1.52 -13.94 -14.64
CA MET A 638 -2.19 -12.63 -14.70
C MET A 638 -3.13 -12.41 -13.50
N ASP A 639 -3.73 -13.46 -12.96
CA ASP A 639 -4.50 -13.44 -11.71
C ASP A 639 -3.63 -13.05 -10.50
N ASP A 640 -2.42 -13.61 -10.41
CA ASP A 640 -1.50 -13.31 -9.32
C ASP A 640 -1.01 -11.87 -9.43
N ASP A 641 -0.70 -11.40 -10.64
CA ASP A 641 -0.27 -10.03 -10.87
C ASP A 641 -1.40 -9.04 -10.55
N PHE A 642 -2.65 -9.36 -10.92
CA PHE A 642 -3.80 -8.58 -10.49
C PHE A 642 -3.96 -8.56 -8.95
N ASN A 643 -3.78 -9.68 -8.28
CA ASN A 643 -3.87 -9.75 -6.83
C ASN A 643 -2.78 -8.93 -6.13
N LYS A 644 -1.59 -8.83 -6.73
CA LYS A 644 -0.49 -7.98 -6.23
C LYS A 644 -0.88 -6.51 -6.19
N LEU A 645 -1.73 -6.03 -7.11
CA LEU A 645 -2.24 -4.65 -7.12
C LEU A 645 -3.03 -4.30 -5.84
N TYR A 646 -3.63 -5.30 -5.19
CA TYR A 646 -4.48 -5.15 -4.01
C TYR A 646 -3.89 -5.78 -2.74
N THR A 647 -2.60 -6.12 -2.77
CA THR A 647 -1.94 -6.78 -1.62
C THR A 647 -2.02 -5.94 -0.35
N THR A 648 -1.87 -4.63 -0.46
CA THR A 648 -1.96 -3.70 0.68
C THR A 648 -3.35 -3.69 1.29
N GLU A 649 -4.40 -3.65 0.46
CA GLU A 649 -5.80 -3.69 0.92
C GLU A 649 -6.16 -5.03 1.53
N GLN A 650 -5.72 -6.13 0.92
CA GLN A 650 -5.95 -7.48 1.44
C GLN A 650 -5.31 -7.64 2.82
N ARG A 651 -4.05 -7.24 2.98
CA ARG A 651 -3.35 -7.27 4.27
C ARG A 651 -4.03 -6.39 5.30
N THR A 652 -4.36 -5.16 4.93
CA THR A 652 -5.10 -4.23 5.80
C THR A 652 -6.43 -4.81 6.24
N GLY A 653 -7.18 -5.42 5.32
CA GLY A 653 -8.43 -6.11 5.62
C GLY A 653 -8.24 -7.29 6.57
N GLN A 654 -7.23 -8.12 6.36
CA GLN A 654 -6.91 -9.25 7.23
C GLN A 654 -6.51 -8.80 8.64
N ILE A 655 -5.70 -7.74 8.76
CA ILE A 655 -5.33 -7.13 10.04
C ILE A 655 -6.59 -6.64 10.77
N PHE A 656 -7.46 -5.91 10.06
CA PHE A 656 -8.71 -5.40 10.61
C PHE A 656 -9.60 -6.54 11.14
N ILE A 657 -9.83 -7.58 10.33
CA ILE A 657 -10.64 -8.75 10.70
C ILE A 657 -10.04 -9.43 11.94
N THR A 658 -8.73 -9.64 11.97
CA THR A 658 -8.04 -10.29 13.09
C THR A 658 -8.25 -9.49 14.39
N PHE A 659 -8.06 -8.19 14.35
CA PHE A 659 -8.24 -7.36 15.54
C PHE A 659 -9.71 -7.21 15.95
N ALA A 660 -10.65 -7.17 15.00
CA ALA A 660 -12.07 -7.20 15.31
C ALA A 660 -12.48 -8.50 16.01
N VAL A 661 -12.01 -9.65 15.54
CA VAL A 661 -12.24 -10.95 16.18
C VAL A 661 -11.65 -10.95 17.61
N LEU A 662 -10.44 -10.46 17.80
CA LEU A 662 -9.83 -10.36 19.13
C LEU A 662 -10.62 -9.42 20.06
N ALA A 663 -11.12 -8.29 19.55
CA ALA A 663 -11.96 -7.36 20.32
C ALA A 663 -13.28 -8.03 20.76
N ILE A 664 -13.91 -8.79 19.86
CA ILE A 664 -15.15 -9.53 20.15
C ILE A 664 -14.88 -10.61 21.20
N LEU A 665 -13.78 -11.35 21.09
CA LEU A 665 -13.40 -12.35 22.09
C LEU A 665 -13.17 -11.72 23.48
N ILE A 666 -12.45 -10.57 23.53
CA ILE A 666 -12.22 -9.85 24.80
C ILE A 666 -13.55 -9.38 25.39
N ALA A 667 -14.47 -8.85 24.56
CA ALA A 667 -15.79 -8.44 24.97
C ALA A 667 -16.63 -9.61 25.53
N SER A 668 -16.59 -10.74 24.82
CA SER A 668 -17.32 -11.97 25.23
C SER A 668 -16.80 -12.54 26.55
N LEU A 669 -15.49 -12.55 26.76
CA LEU A 669 -14.89 -12.99 28.03
C LEU A 669 -15.30 -12.07 29.20
N GLY A 670 -15.39 -10.76 28.97
CA GLY A 670 -15.88 -9.82 29.98
C GLY A 670 -17.34 -10.07 30.36
N LEU A 671 -18.19 -10.29 29.36
CA LEU A 671 -19.59 -10.61 29.56
C LEU A 671 -19.77 -11.96 30.30
N PHE A 672 -19.00 -12.97 29.92
CA PHE A 672 -18.99 -14.27 30.59
C PHE A 672 -18.68 -14.12 32.07
N GLY A 673 -17.64 -13.35 32.42
CA GLY A 673 -17.31 -13.08 33.81
C GLY A 673 -18.45 -12.36 34.60
N LEU A 674 -19.13 -11.42 33.95
CA LEU A 674 -20.26 -10.72 34.55
C LEU A 674 -21.48 -11.63 34.75
N ILE A 675 -21.80 -12.49 33.78
CA ILE A 675 -22.91 -13.45 33.87
C ILE A 675 -22.64 -14.47 34.99
N THR A 676 -21.42 -15.01 35.05
CA THR A 676 -21.03 -15.94 36.13
C THR A 676 -21.19 -15.30 37.51
N TYR A 677 -20.71 -14.06 37.66
CA TYR A 677 -20.89 -13.35 38.93
C TYR A 677 -22.40 -13.09 39.24
N ALA A 678 -23.20 -12.67 38.25
CA ALA A 678 -24.64 -12.47 38.43
C ALA A 678 -25.37 -13.76 38.85
N ALA A 679 -24.94 -14.90 38.31
CA ALA A 679 -25.44 -16.22 38.65
C ALA A 679 -25.08 -16.59 40.12
N GLU A 680 -23.82 -16.37 40.53
CA GLU A 680 -23.36 -16.58 41.92
C GLU A 680 -24.16 -15.76 42.93
N GLN A 681 -24.47 -14.52 42.62
CA GLN A 681 -25.28 -13.66 43.49
C GLN A 681 -26.75 -14.13 43.65
N ARG A 682 -27.28 -14.86 42.68
CA ARG A 682 -28.65 -15.37 42.65
C ARG A 682 -28.79 -16.86 42.94
N VAL A 683 -27.75 -17.51 43.47
CA VAL A 683 -27.73 -18.97 43.75
C VAL A 683 -28.91 -19.39 44.63
N LYS A 684 -29.22 -18.63 45.68
CA LYS A 684 -30.39 -18.92 46.55
C LYS A 684 -31.70 -18.82 45.79
N GLU A 685 -31.90 -17.78 44.98
CA GLU A 685 -33.11 -17.57 44.17
C GLU A 685 -33.26 -18.68 43.12
N VAL A 686 -32.14 -19.01 42.43
CA VAL A 686 -32.07 -20.11 41.45
C VAL A 686 -32.39 -21.45 42.10
N GLY A 687 -31.83 -21.71 43.31
CA GLY A 687 -32.08 -22.93 44.08
C GLY A 687 -33.56 -23.08 44.44
N ILE A 688 -34.18 -22.04 44.98
CA ILE A 688 -35.62 -22.04 45.33
C ILE A 688 -36.48 -22.31 44.08
N ARG A 689 -36.21 -21.61 42.98
CA ARG A 689 -36.96 -21.80 41.72
C ARG A 689 -36.79 -23.21 41.15
N LYS A 690 -35.58 -23.79 41.26
CA LYS A 690 -35.31 -25.15 40.81
C LYS A 690 -36.09 -26.17 41.62
N VAL A 691 -36.17 -25.98 42.94
CA VAL A 691 -37.01 -26.82 43.84
C VAL A 691 -38.48 -26.70 43.49
N LEU A 692 -38.92 -25.50 43.07
CA LEU A 692 -40.31 -25.22 42.62
C LEU A 692 -40.59 -25.68 41.17
N GLY A 693 -39.66 -26.41 40.51
CA GLY A 693 -39.88 -27.04 39.21
C GLY A 693 -39.49 -26.16 38.01
N ALA A 694 -38.74 -25.06 38.19
CA ALA A 694 -38.27 -24.26 37.07
C ALA A 694 -37.28 -25.00 36.20
N SER A 695 -37.51 -25.02 34.89
CA SER A 695 -36.61 -25.63 33.92
C SER A 695 -35.30 -24.82 33.76
N LEU A 696 -34.22 -25.47 33.34
CA LEU A 696 -32.93 -24.82 33.02
C LEU A 696 -33.08 -23.69 32.01
N ARG A 697 -33.97 -23.88 31.02
CA ARG A 697 -34.27 -22.88 29.98
C ARG A 697 -34.91 -21.61 30.59
N ASN A 698 -35.79 -21.75 31.54
CA ASN A 698 -36.43 -20.60 32.23
C ASN A 698 -35.43 -19.82 33.08
N ILE A 699 -34.50 -20.52 33.77
CA ILE A 699 -33.44 -19.92 34.58
C ILE A 699 -32.42 -19.19 33.67
N ALA A 700 -32.00 -19.83 32.60
CA ALA A 700 -31.10 -19.24 31.62
C ALA A 700 -31.73 -18.02 30.95
N GLY A 701 -32.99 -18.08 30.54
CA GLY A 701 -33.75 -16.96 29.98
C GLY A 701 -33.86 -15.77 30.93
N MET A 702 -34.08 -16.01 32.20
CA MET A 702 -34.16 -14.97 33.24
C MET A 702 -32.77 -14.28 33.40
N LEU A 703 -31.70 -15.01 33.46
CA LEU A 703 -30.34 -14.47 33.58
C LEU A 703 -29.91 -13.70 32.32
N SER A 704 -30.32 -14.16 31.13
CA SER A 704 -29.95 -13.53 29.86
C SER A 704 -30.79 -12.31 29.50
N LYS A 705 -32.04 -12.19 30.01
CA LYS A 705 -33.00 -11.12 29.66
C LYS A 705 -32.44 -9.71 29.87
N ASP A 706 -31.76 -9.50 31.00
CA ASP A 706 -31.16 -8.19 31.34
C ASP A 706 -30.05 -7.80 30.38
N PHE A 707 -29.22 -8.77 29.96
CA PHE A 707 -28.13 -8.54 29.00
C PHE A 707 -28.66 -8.34 27.58
N LEU A 708 -29.69 -9.09 27.16
CA LEU A 708 -30.34 -8.92 25.85
C LEU A 708 -30.88 -7.51 25.66
N LYS A 709 -31.49 -6.90 26.71
CA LYS A 709 -31.90 -5.50 26.65
C LYS A 709 -30.75 -4.55 26.39
N LEU A 710 -29.60 -4.76 27.03
CA LEU A 710 -28.42 -3.93 26.83
C LEU A 710 -27.86 -4.08 25.41
N VAL A 711 -27.86 -5.30 24.84
CA VAL A 711 -27.49 -5.54 23.45
C VAL A 711 -28.42 -4.83 22.48
N LEU A 712 -29.75 -4.86 22.72
CA LEU A 712 -30.70 -4.16 21.87
C LEU A 712 -30.47 -2.64 21.90
N ILE A 713 -30.27 -2.07 23.09
CA ILE A 713 -29.94 -0.63 23.23
C ILE A 713 -28.66 -0.30 22.49
N ALA A 714 -27.63 -1.14 22.67
CA ALA A 714 -26.35 -0.98 21.97
C ALA A 714 -26.50 -1.05 20.44
N SER A 715 -27.35 -1.94 19.93
CA SER A 715 -27.64 -2.06 18.50
C SER A 715 -28.27 -0.79 17.93
N PHE A 716 -29.26 -0.21 18.65
CA PHE A 716 -29.88 1.05 18.24
C PHE A 716 -28.91 2.22 18.16
N ILE A 717 -27.88 2.23 19.01
CA ILE A 717 -26.82 3.26 18.98
C ILE A 717 -25.77 2.92 17.90
N ALA A 718 -25.40 1.66 17.79
CA ALA A 718 -24.31 1.23 16.91
C ALA A 718 -24.66 1.36 15.43
N PHE A 719 -25.89 1.07 15.01
CA PHE A 719 -26.29 1.15 13.60
C PHE A 719 -26.13 2.55 13.00
N PRO A 720 -26.62 3.65 13.63
CA PRO A 720 -26.35 4.99 13.10
C PRO A 720 -24.87 5.39 13.11
N VAL A 721 -24.09 4.90 14.08
CA VAL A 721 -22.65 5.20 14.18
C VAL A 721 -21.84 4.44 13.10
N ALA A 722 -22.31 3.25 12.73
CA ALA A 722 -21.63 2.39 11.73
C ALA A 722 -22.02 2.77 10.28
N TRP A 723 -23.16 3.43 10.09
CA TRP A 723 -23.63 3.95 8.79
C TRP A 723 -22.83 5.20 8.38
#